data_b084ead23d289ab6adf50e14ecda37f3
#
_entry.id   b084ead23d289ab6adf50e14ecda37f3
#
_cell.length_a   1.000
_cell.length_b   1.000
_cell.length_c   1.000
_cell.angle_alpha   90.00
_cell.angle_beta   90.00
_cell.angle_gamma   90.00
#
_symmetry.space_group_name_H-M   'P 1'
#
loop_
_entity.id
_entity.type
_entity.pdbx_description
1 polymer ?
#
loop_
_entity_poly.entity_id
_entity_poly.type
_entity_poly.pdbx_seq_one_letter_code
_entity_poly.pdbx_strand_id
1 'polypeptide(L)'
;MYDPVLFAEKYHLALETAQKEKPTGGLCGFELEWNLLDSQFRPLLTVGSGPSQQSFVDYLRAECISPWLIAYSQLEVFHWMIEWATRPFYSPRGAVYESRLMEAALYNALACAGREFGEHLYAWHGNLLYLTPVGRDSIPGSWHLAKRRYLERCVDLYGEALATAGNHTNLSLPDPLLAWDFMHLPVTERNGHGQSGNLPQHFDEYKSQFYITGTRLMRAFAALFIAASASTPIQSQARDGQQVAVLSEFDSVRNLTFPNPNTLDLPDLYRTYNDYLQLSYDLVRRGVRFGNNNWTPIRARSFAEPVERLIAITSEQLTDLYARGLYSVGEDMPPEEMARQIEIQNLMARINIPMARVEVRTDDGGHPIEMDIANLTLKHLLLIRFYADPDFARAFRYDHEDIARARRNEDSAARDGLHAEIENPLTGKPIGMREFLNWTLNEIKPLAETLNLWDDLTPLLEMASGGPNTAERMRNSLRAEIGDREVVPLELLLKMAEDRQAAVQRDVEMIAETYQSLPGDATRLGEFLQRARDDVHPDPNAPVRFRPRPEALVEIAYPDKTSEILGLAEQLIRIPSVTACPEERLDEVRRAATFIYDYVRDRGLEVRYFDRDKYPALLIGFPGEIYAPVMLSGHFDVVPPEPDDHQFEPHLDGDYLWGRGAADMKTVVATYLVWMKDVLHRSAGYPPVNLLLVGNEENGEIEPMGTPHALSLLASETEGSTPPYAPQILIAGERTGERGDELWGEICTQNRGIMRFDVVARGQRGHSGTTGVSADLTEQLLAARAAITGILSRHLTLSNPDGWHSQARFPFIQVGTPGIYNITADYALMGVEVRPIPQDDLRTLREELQSYCESQSLELRIPVMEGGVVCDPQNPYLQALLRTVERLSGDRPKIGKKLPGTSARFAPGGQGVVWGQSGLGPHSANERHYIPSIEPYYRALEGLGELLLST
;
A
#
# COMPACT_ATOMS: atom_id res chain seq x y z
N MET A 1 -33.50 21.21 7.48
CA MET A 1 -33.46 22.15 6.32
C MET A 1 -31.98 22.46 6.08
N TYR A 2 -31.49 22.20 4.91
CA TYR A 2 -30.09 22.45 4.53
C TYR A 2 -29.81 23.95 4.54
N ASP A 3 -28.78 24.37 5.27
CA ASP A 3 -28.21 25.72 5.29
C ASP A 3 -26.74 25.64 4.91
N PRO A 4 -26.35 26.11 3.72
CA PRO A 4 -24.97 25.98 3.24
C PRO A 4 -23.96 26.77 4.09
N VAL A 5 -24.32 27.88 4.69
CA VAL A 5 -23.42 28.71 5.51
C VAL A 5 -23.11 28.00 6.83
N LEU A 6 -24.16 27.56 7.54
CA LEU A 6 -23.98 26.84 8.80
C LEU A 6 -23.23 25.51 8.61
N PHE A 7 -23.53 24.81 7.51
CA PHE A 7 -22.82 23.59 7.19
C PHE A 7 -21.33 23.84 6.88
N ALA A 8 -21.03 24.88 6.12
CA ALA A 8 -19.64 25.22 5.78
C ALA A 8 -18.81 25.60 7.01
N GLU A 9 -19.38 26.31 7.99
CA GLU A 9 -18.70 26.61 9.27
C GLU A 9 -18.30 25.30 9.98
N LYS A 10 -19.23 24.34 10.05
CA LYS A 10 -18.98 23.02 10.63
C LYS A 10 -17.92 22.24 9.84
N TYR A 11 -18.00 22.28 8.52
CA TYR A 11 -17.04 21.62 7.63
C TYR A 11 -15.63 22.18 7.80
N HIS A 12 -15.48 23.53 7.85
CA HIS A 12 -14.18 24.16 8.07
C HIS A 12 -13.56 23.75 9.42
N LEU A 13 -14.35 23.72 10.48
CA LEU A 13 -13.87 23.27 11.79
C LEU A 13 -13.42 21.80 11.76
N ALA A 14 -14.17 20.95 11.06
CA ALA A 14 -13.81 19.55 10.88
C ALA A 14 -12.54 19.38 10.05
N LEU A 15 -12.38 20.18 9.00
CA LEU A 15 -11.19 20.20 8.15
C LEU A 15 -9.94 20.63 8.95
N GLU A 16 -10.04 21.72 9.72
CA GLU A 16 -8.95 22.17 10.58
C GLU A 16 -8.56 21.09 11.62
N THR A 17 -9.56 20.42 12.17
CA THR A 17 -9.33 19.33 13.13
C THR A 17 -8.61 18.16 12.46
N ALA A 18 -9.09 17.74 11.27
CA ALA A 18 -8.46 16.67 10.51
C ALA A 18 -7.00 17.00 10.12
N GLN A 19 -6.74 18.24 9.72
CA GLN A 19 -5.37 18.70 9.38
C GLN A 19 -4.43 18.68 10.59
N LYS A 20 -4.94 18.99 11.78
CA LYS A 20 -4.14 18.93 13.03
C LYS A 20 -3.88 17.49 13.47
N GLU A 21 -4.90 16.64 13.39
CA GLU A 21 -4.81 15.23 13.83
C GLU A 21 -3.98 14.37 12.87
N LYS A 22 -4.08 14.65 11.55
CA LYS A 22 -3.40 13.90 10.50
C LYS A 22 -2.76 14.86 9.48
N PRO A 23 -1.63 15.50 9.80
CA PRO A 23 -0.98 16.45 8.88
C PRO A 23 -0.64 15.87 7.51
N THR A 24 -0.42 14.56 7.43
CA THR A 24 -0.16 13.81 6.18
C THR A 24 -1.41 13.17 5.58
N GLY A 25 -2.58 13.40 6.16
CA GLY A 25 -3.87 12.94 5.64
C GLY A 25 -4.37 13.78 4.46
N GLY A 26 -5.60 13.53 4.04
CA GLY A 26 -6.25 14.33 2.98
C GLY A 26 -7.63 13.79 2.63
N LEU A 27 -8.30 14.52 1.76
CA LEU A 27 -9.66 14.29 1.31
C LEU A 27 -9.74 13.99 -0.19
N CYS A 28 -8.72 14.38 -0.94
CA CYS A 28 -8.63 14.25 -2.38
C CYS A 28 -7.35 13.55 -2.78
N GLY A 29 -7.45 12.60 -3.70
CA GLY A 29 -6.32 11.93 -4.34
C GLY A 29 -6.57 11.81 -5.83
N PHE A 30 -5.50 11.65 -6.58
CA PHE A 30 -5.52 11.56 -8.03
C PHE A 30 -4.67 10.36 -8.47
N GLU A 31 -5.20 9.52 -9.33
CA GLU A 31 -4.46 8.45 -9.99
C GLU A 31 -4.38 8.76 -11.47
N LEU A 32 -3.20 8.65 -12.05
CA LEU A 32 -2.95 8.97 -13.44
C LEU A 32 -2.33 7.77 -14.13
N GLU A 33 -2.82 7.47 -15.31
CA GLU A 33 -2.33 6.39 -16.16
C GLU A 33 -1.71 6.96 -17.43
N TRP A 34 -0.68 6.28 -17.94
CA TRP A 34 -0.06 6.60 -19.24
C TRP A 34 0.30 5.35 -20.01
N ASN A 35 0.18 5.45 -21.34
CA ASN A 35 0.85 4.57 -22.28
C ASN A 35 2.25 5.13 -22.58
N LEU A 36 3.30 4.32 -22.42
CA LEU A 36 4.69 4.69 -22.69
C LEU A 36 5.08 4.24 -24.10
N LEU A 37 5.57 5.18 -24.90
CA LEU A 37 5.67 5.03 -26.34
C LEU A 37 7.07 5.40 -26.86
N ASP A 38 7.48 4.77 -27.98
CA ASP A 38 8.69 5.10 -28.73
C ASP A 38 8.47 6.30 -29.68
N SER A 39 9.51 6.68 -30.43
CA SER A 39 9.47 7.77 -31.43
C SER A 39 8.60 7.48 -32.64
N GLN A 40 8.13 6.24 -32.82
CA GLN A 40 7.13 5.85 -33.79
C GLN A 40 5.72 5.75 -33.17
N PHE A 41 5.58 6.22 -31.95
CA PHE A 41 4.34 6.17 -31.15
C PHE A 41 3.82 4.77 -30.89
N ARG A 42 4.73 3.78 -30.81
CA ARG A 42 4.43 2.37 -30.54
C ARG A 42 4.70 2.05 -29.07
N PRO A 43 3.98 1.11 -28.48
CA PRO A 43 4.17 0.76 -27.08
C PRO A 43 5.56 0.16 -26.80
N LEU A 44 6.16 0.58 -25.70
CA LEU A 44 7.42 0.06 -25.18
C LEU A 44 7.17 -1.25 -24.42
N LEU A 45 7.59 -2.38 -24.98
CA LEU A 45 7.22 -3.70 -24.47
C LEU A 45 8.13 -4.18 -23.34
N THR A 46 9.33 -4.65 -23.67
CA THR A 46 10.25 -5.28 -22.73
C THR A 46 11.69 -4.83 -22.95
N VAL A 47 12.49 -4.89 -21.91
CA VAL A 47 13.92 -4.60 -21.93
C VAL A 47 14.69 -5.85 -21.52
N GLY A 48 15.85 -6.08 -22.15
CA GLY A 48 16.67 -7.26 -21.93
C GLY A 48 16.22 -8.48 -22.74
N SER A 49 16.83 -9.64 -22.45
CA SER A 49 16.53 -10.89 -23.14
C SER A 49 16.70 -12.09 -22.21
N GLY A 50 15.98 -13.18 -22.47
CA GLY A 50 16.04 -14.39 -21.66
C GLY A 50 15.62 -14.14 -20.20
N PRO A 51 16.33 -14.72 -19.21
CA PRO A 51 15.98 -14.59 -17.80
C PRO A 51 16.02 -13.16 -17.25
N SER A 52 16.74 -12.25 -17.94
CA SER A 52 16.81 -10.84 -17.56
C SER A 52 15.77 -9.94 -18.25
N GLN A 53 14.88 -10.54 -19.03
CA GLN A 53 13.81 -9.79 -19.68
C GLN A 53 12.79 -9.30 -18.65
N GLN A 54 12.51 -8.00 -18.67
CA GLN A 54 11.52 -7.37 -17.80
C GLN A 54 10.61 -6.45 -18.59
N SER A 55 9.46 -6.10 -18.03
CA SER A 55 8.59 -5.10 -18.66
C SER A 55 9.29 -3.74 -18.73
N PHE A 56 8.93 -2.92 -19.71
CA PHE A 56 9.49 -1.57 -19.80
C PHE A 56 9.17 -0.75 -18.54
N VAL A 57 7.99 -0.89 -17.98
CA VAL A 57 7.62 -0.19 -16.73
C VAL A 57 8.46 -0.67 -15.54
N ASP A 58 8.71 -1.99 -15.41
CA ASP A 58 9.57 -2.50 -14.35
C ASP A 58 11.00 -1.98 -14.50
N TYR A 59 11.52 -1.96 -15.73
CA TYR A 59 12.82 -1.34 -16.06
C TYR A 59 12.83 0.14 -15.67
N LEU A 60 11.83 0.91 -16.10
CA LEU A 60 11.75 2.35 -15.80
C LEU A 60 11.73 2.61 -14.28
N ARG A 61 10.97 1.81 -13.54
CA ARG A 61 10.90 1.88 -12.09
C ARG A 61 12.21 1.50 -11.40
N ALA A 62 12.93 0.53 -11.94
CA ALA A 62 14.18 0.06 -11.36
C ALA A 62 15.35 1.01 -11.65
N GLU A 63 15.42 1.58 -12.87
CA GLU A 63 16.62 2.23 -13.39
C GLU A 63 16.46 3.75 -13.57
N CYS A 64 15.23 4.27 -13.77
CA CYS A 64 15.02 5.63 -14.19
C CYS A 64 14.12 6.45 -13.28
N ILE A 65 13.24 5.83 -12.49
CA ILE A 65 12.40 6.54 -11.52
C ILE A 65 13.18 6.68 -10.21
N SER A 66 13.22 7.90 -9.68
CA SER A 66 13.82 8.17 -8.39
C SER A 66 13.23 7.29 -7.29
N PRO A 67 14.05 6.67 -6.43
CA PRO A 67 13.58 5.69 -5.44
C PRO A 67 12.45 6.18 -4.54
N TRP A 68 12.48 7.46 -4.15
CA TRP A 68 11.43 8.03 -3.31
C TRP A 68 10.08 8.19 -4.03
N LEU A 69 10.04 8.05 -5.39
CA LEU A 69 8.84 8.08 -6.21
C LEU A 69 8.31 6.67 -6.54
N ILE A 70 9.12 5.63 -6.34
CA ILE A 70 8.74 4.26 -6.72
C ILE A 70 7.46 3.82 -6.00
N ALA A 71 7.29 4.21 -4.73
CA ALA A 71 6.11 3.87 -3.95
C ALA A 71 4.79 4.44 -4.51
N TYR A 72 4.88 5.50 -5.31
CA TYR A 72 3.73 6.16 -5.94
C TYR A 72 3.46 5.67 -7.36
N SER A 73 4.38 4.87 -7.93
CA SER A 73 4.27 4.32 -9.28
C SER A 73 3.87 2.86 -9.23
N GLN A 74 2.94 2.47 -10.07
CA GLN A 74 2.50 1.09 -10.21
C GLN A 74 2.60 0.65 -11.67
N LEU A 75 2.80 -0.66 -11.85
CA LEU A 75 2.59 -1.31 -13.12
C LEU A 75 1.09 -1.48 -13.35
N GLU A 76 0.60 -1.12 -14.53
CA GLU A 76 -0.78 -1.38 -14.95
C GLU A 76 -0.90 -2.65 -15.80
N VAL A 77 -1.95 -2.75 -16.64
CA VAL A 77 -2.31 -3.99 -17.32
C VAL A 77 -1.18 -4.53 -18.17
N PHE A 78 -0.49 -3.66 -18.92
CA PHE A 78 0.47 -4.04 -19.95
C PHE A 78 1.89 -3.59 -19.66
N HIS A 79 2.87 -4.19 -20.32
CA HIS A 79 4.30 -3.89 -20.20
C HIS A 79 4.65 -2.40 -20.30
N TRP A 80 3.83 -1.60 -20.97
CA TRP A 80 4.03 -0.18 -21.26
C TRP A 80 3.06 0.75 -20.56
N MET A 81 2.20 0.24 -19.70
CA MET A 81 1.25 1.05 -18.95
C MET A 81 1.72 1.28 -17.52
N ILE A 82 1.86 2.52 -17.16
CA ILE A 82 2.24 2.95 -15.81
C ILE A 82 1.12 3.77 -15.18
N GLU A 83 0.86 3.54 -13.89
CA GLU A 83 -0.04 4.32 -13.06
C GLU A 83 0.75 5.01 -11.94
N TRP A 84 0.38 6.23 -11.65
CA TRP A 84 0.91 6.97 -10.51
C TRP A 84 -0.24 7.49 -9.66
N ALA A 85 -0.16 7.25 -8.34
CA ALA A 85 -1.15 7.71 -7.38
C ALA A 85 -0.54 8.80 -6.49
N THR A 86 -1.22 9.94 -6.39
CA THR A 86 -0.82 11.00 -5.47
C THR A 86 -1.05 10.59 -4.01
N ARG A 87 -0.35 11.22 -3.11
CA ARG A 87 -0.74 11.22 -1.71
C ARG A 87 -2.13 11.85 -1.56
N PRO A 88 -2.85 11.56 -0.47
CA PRO A 88 -4.10 12.27 -0.19
C PRO A 88 -3.81 13.72 0.21
N PHE A 89 -4.54 14.68 -0.35
CA PHE A 89 -4.43 16.11 -0.07
C PHE A 89 -5.73 16.67 0.49
N TYR A 90 -5.63 17.72 1.31
CA TYR A 90 -6.80 18.34 1.91
C TYR A 90 -7.60 19.21 0.92
N SER A 91 -6.97 19.66 -0.16
CA SER A 91 -7.61 20.42 -1.22
C SER A 91 -7.54 19.71 -2.57
N PRO A 92 -8.54 19.90 -3.47
CA PRO A 92 -8.44 19.45 -4.86
C PRO A 92 -7.19 19.99 -5.57
N ARG A 93 -6.84 21.25 -5.34
CA ARG A 93 -5.63 21.86 -5.92
C ARG A 93 -4.35 21.14 -5.48
N GLY A 94 -4.24 20.75 -4.21
CA GLY A 94 -3.06 20.05 -3.69
C GLY A 94 -2.85 18.72 -4.41
N ALA A 95 -3.90 17.92 -4.60
CA ALA A 95 -3.83 16.65 -5.30
C ALA A 95 -3.44 16.83 -6.77
N VAL A 96 -4.05 17.80 -7.47
CA VAL A 96 -3.72 18.10 -8.87
C VAL A 96 -2.30 18.67 -9.00
N TYR A 97 -1.84 19.49 -8.08
CA TYR A 97 -0.47 20.00 -8.09
C TYR A 97 0.55 18.86 -7.97
N GLU A 98 0.36 17.95 -7.02
CA GLU A 98 1.27 16.80 -6.92
C GLU A 98 1.22 15.93 -8.18
N SER A 99 0.04 15.73 -8.78
CA SER A 99 -0.10 14.95 -10.03
C SER A 99 0.75 15.56 -11.16
N ARG A 100 0.81 16.90 -11.28
CA ARG A 100 1.65 17.57 -12.27
C ARG A 100 3.15 17.43 -11.98
N LEU A 101 3.51 17.49 -10.69
CA LEU A 101 4.90 17.25 -10.29
C LEU A 101 5.34 15.81 -10.58
N MET A 102 4.44 14.83 -10.40
CA MET A 102 4.66 13.44 -10.75
C MET A 102 4.76 13.25 -12.26
N GLU A 103 3.90 13.88 -13.05
CA GLU A 103 3.96 13.81 -14.51
C GLU A 103 5.29 14.38 -15.04
N ALA A 104 5.78 15.48 -14.45
CA ALA A 104 7.10 16.02 -14.79
C ALA A 104 8.23 15.04 -14.42
N ALA A 105 8.12 14.36 -13.29
CA ALA A 105 9.09 13.34 -12.89
C ALA A 105 9.06 12.13 -13.82
N LEU A 106 7.89 11.72 -14.34
CA LEU A 106 7.78 10.69 -15.37
C LEU A 106 8.51 11.10 -16.65
N TYR A 107 8.35 12.34 -17.12
CA TYR A 107 9.10 12.83 -18.29
C TYR A 107 10.62 12.81 -18.07
N ASN A 108 11.08 13.12 -16.86
CA ASN A 108 12.50 13.00 -16.51
C ASN A 108 12.98 11.54 -16.56
N ALA A 109 12.19 10.61 -16.06
CA ALA A 109 12.48 9.18 -16.14
C ALA A 109 12.52 8.67 -17.58
N LEU A 110 11.57 9.10 -18.43
CA LEU A 110 11.57 8.77 -19.86
C LEU A 110 12.78 9.38 -20.58
N ALA A 111 13.18 10.59 -20.25
CA ALA A 111 14.40 11.19 -20.79
C ALA A 111 15.66 10.44 -20.35
N CYS A 112 15.68 9.87 -19.14
CA CYS A 112 16.73 9.00 -18.65
C CYS A 112 16.81 7.72 -19.51
N ALA A 113 15.71 6.98 -19.66
CA ALA A 113 15.63 5.78 -20.48
C ALA A 113 15.95 6.06 -21.95
N GLY A 114 15.42 7.17 -22.49
CA GLY A 114 15.65 7.59 -23.87
C GLY A 114 17.13 7.82 -24.20
N ARG A 115 17.91 8.36 -23.26
CA ARG A 115 19.36 8.50 -23.44
C ARG A 115 20.07 7.16 -23.52
N GLU A 116 19.62 6.17 -22.76
CA GLU A 116 20.20 4.82 -22.82
C GLU A 116 19.89 4.13 -24.15
N PHE A 117 18.66 4.29 -24.64
CA PHE A 117 18.23 3.70 -25.91
C PHE A 117 18.60 4.53 -27.15
N GLY A 118 19.09 5.77 -26.97
CA GLY A 118 19.39 6.68 -28.07
C GLY A 118 18.16 7.17 -28.83
N GLU A 119 17.02 7.26 -28.14
CA GLU A 119 15.71 7.56 -28.70
C GLU A 119 14.90 8.49 -27.80
N HIS A 120 14.02 9.33 -28.35
CA HIS A 120 13.07 10.11 -27.55
C HIS A 120 11.85 9.24 -27.22
N LEU A 121 11.47 9.19 -25.94
CA LEU A 121 10.34 8.41 -25.44
C LEU A 121 9.22 9.34 -24.97
N TYR A 122 7.98 8.87 -25.11
CA TYR A 122 6.78 9.65 -24.88
C TYR A 122 5.84 8.99 -23.86
N ALA A 123 5.13 9.80 -23.10
CA ALA A 123 3.97 9.37 -22.32
C ALA A 123 2.69 9.90 -22.99
N TRP A 124 1.69 9.04 -23.14
CA TRP A 124 0.44 9.35 -23.80
C TRP A 124 -0.76 9.05 -22.92
N HIS A 125 -1.60 10.07 -22.74
CA HIS A 125 -2.90 9.91 -22.10
C HIS A 125 -3.95 9.43 -23.13
N GLY A 126 -4.82 8.52 -22.72
CA GLY A 126 -5.87 7.99 -23.56
C GLY A 126 -5.50 6.67 -24.24
N ASN A 127 -6.14 6.39 -25.36
CA ASN A 127 -6.04 5.10 -26.01
C ASN A 127 -4.71 4.91 -26.74
N LEU A 128 -4.24 3.67 -26.79
CA LEU A 128 -3.13 3.28 -27.64
C LEU A 128 -3.55 3.41 -29.11
N LEU A 129 -2.79 4.14 -29.91
CA LEU A 129 -3.14 4.52 -31.28
C LEU A 129 -2.48 3.63 -32.35
N TYR A 130 -1.28 3.15 -32.10
CA TYR A 130 -0.56 2.24 -32.98
C TYR A 130 -0.40 0.89 -32.30
N LEU A 131 -1.34 -0.01 -32.61
CA LEU A 131 -1.47 -1.26 -31.90
C LEU A 131 -0.44 -2.29 -32.33
N THR A 132 0.24 -2.84 -31.35
CA THR A 132 0.78 -4.19 -31.44
C THR A 132 -0.36 -5.17 -31.11
N PRO A 133 -0.41 -6.37 -31.69
CA PRO A 133 -1.39 -7.36 -31.26
C PRO A 133 -1.29 -7.55 -29.76
N VAL A 134 -2.39 -7.27 -29.05
CA VAL A 134 -2.45 -7.40 -27.59
C VAL A 134 -2.94 -8.81 -27.24
N GLY A 135 -2.14 -9.51 -26.47
CA GLY A 135 -2.44 -10.86 -26.00
C GLY A 135 -2.00 -11.06 -24.55
N ARG A 136 -2.09 -12.27 -24.06
CA ARG A 136 -1.64 -12.61 -22.70
C ARG A 136 -0.15 -12.33 -22.49
N ASP A 137 0.67 -12.41 -23.54
CA ASP A 137 2.10 -12.08 -23.51
C ASP A 137 2.38 -10.58 -23.35
N SER A 138 1.37 -9.75 -23.51
CA SER A 138 1.47 -8.31 -23.25
C SER A 138 1.37 -7.96 -21.76
N ILE A 139 1.00 -8.94 -20.92
CA ILE A 139 0.84 -8.79 -19.47
C ILE A 139 2.18 -9.06 -18.79
N PRO A 140 2.69 -8.16 -17.95
CA PRO A 140 3.95 -8.34 -17.24
C PRO A 140 4.00 -9.59 -16.37
N GLY A 141 5.12 -10.30 -16.43
CA GLY A 141 5.38 -11.49 -15.61
C GLY A 141 5.61 -11.16 -14.12
N SER A 142 5.92 -9.90 -13.80
CA SER A 142 6.12 -9.42 -12.44
C SER A 142 4.84 -9.33 -11.60
N TRP A 143 3.65 -9.37 -12.23
CA TRP A 143 2.42 -9.47 -11.46
C TRP A 143 2.34 -10.75 -10.65
N HIS A 144 1.86 -10.65 -9.41
CA HIS A 144 1.53 -11.86 -8.66
C HIS A 144 0.46 -12.68 -9.41
N LEU A 145 0.54 -13.98 -9.29
CA LEU A 145 -0.16 -14.92 -10.17
C LEU A 145 -1.69 -14.68 -10.23
N ALA A 146 -2.32 -14.34 -9.11
CA ALA A 146 -3.77 -14.08 -9.09
C ALA A 146 -4.16 -12.83 -9.90
N LYS A 147 -3.41 -11.72 -9.78
CA LYS A 147 -3.65 -10.50 -10.58
C LYS A 147 -3.37 -10.78 -12.06
N ARG A 148 -2.29 -11.51 -12.36
CA ARG A 148 -1.97 -11.90 -13.73
C ARG A 148 -3.08 -12.70 -14.39
N ARG A 149 -3.61 -13.74 -13.73
CA ARG A 149 -4.72 -14.54 -14.26
C ARG A 149 -6.01 -13.74 -14.44
N TYR A 150 -6.25 -12.77 -13.56
CA TYR A 150 -7.34 -11.83 -13.76
C TYR A 150 -7.13 -10.98 -15.02
N LEU A 151 -5.94 -10.42 -15.21
CA LEU A 151 -5.61 -9.61 -16.39
C LEU A 151 -5.67 -10.43 -17.68
N GLU A 152 -5.20 -11.67 -17.67
CA GLU A 152 -5.30 -12.58 -18.83
C GLU A 152 -6.76 -12.74 -19.28
N ARG A 153 -7.71 -12.89 -18.34
CA ARG A 153 -9.13 -12.93 -18.69
C ARG A 153 -9.68 -11.61 -19.19
N CYS A 154 -9.24 -10.50 -18.62
CA CYS A 154 -9.63 -9.19 -19.12
C CYS A 154 -9.14 -9.00 -20.56
N VAL A 155 -7.91 -9.39 -20.85
CA VAL A 155 -7.37 -9.35 -22.22
C VAL A 155 -8.15 -10.24 -23.19
N ASP A 156 -8.51 -11.46 -22.77
CA ASP A 156 -9.34 -12.35 -23.59
C ASP A 156 -10.73 -11.77 -23.90
N LEU A 157 -11.28 -10.95 -23.00
CA LEU A 157 -12.61 -10.35 -23.15
C LEU A 157 -12.59 -9.02 -23.91
N TYR A 158 -11.62 -8.17 -23.64
CA TYR A 158 -11.59 -6.78 -24.08
C TYR A 158 -10.45 -6.47 -25.04
N GLY A 159 -9.40 -7.33 -25.05
CA GLY A 159 -8.25 -7.14 -25.93
C GLY A 159 -7.63 -5.76 -25.83
N GLU A 160 -7.44 -5.13 -26.95
CA GLU A 160 -6.82 -3.82 -27.14
C GLU A 160 -7.53 -2.68 -26.43
N ALA A 161 -8.83 -2.82 -26.18
CA ALA A 161 -9.62 -1.82 -25.47
C ALA A 161 -9.14 -1.55 -24.04
N LEU A 162 -8.38 -2.47 -23.44
CA LEU A 162 -7.74 -2.26 -22.15
C LEU A 162 -6.53 -1.32 -22.20
N ALA A 163 -5.97 -1.06 -23.37
CA ALA A 163 -4.83 -0.17 -23.54
C ALA A 163 -5.26 1.31 -23.57
N THR A 164 -6.06 1.70 -22.61
CA THR A 164 -6.56 3.07 -22.45
C THR A 164 -6.15 3.62 -21.08
N ALA A 165 -5.53 4.79 -21.09
CA ALA A 165 -5.09 5.51 -19.91
C ALA A 165 -6.09 6.61 -19.55
N GLY A 166 -6.32 6.82 -18.26
CA GLY A 166 -7.24 7.81 -17.75
C GLY A 166 -6.82 8.39 -16.42
N ASN A 167 -7.69 9.22 -15.86
CA ASN A 167 -7.50 9.80 -14.55
C ASN A 167 -8.57 9.26 -13.59
N HIS A 168 -8.17 8.83 -12.40
CA HIS A 168 -9.10 8.44 -11.36
C HIS A 168 -9.05 9.44 -10.22
N THR A 169 -10.20 9.77 -9.66
CA THR A 169 -10.31 10.72 -8.56
C THR A 169 -10.80 10.03 -7.30
N ASN A 170 -10.05 10.15 -6.21
CA ASN A 170 -10.37 9.61 -4.91
C ASN A 170 -10.86 10.72 -4.00
N LEU A 171 -12.03 10.54 -3.37
CA LEU A 171 -12.73 11.58 -2.62
C LEU A 171 -13.18 11.06 -1.27
N SER A 172 -12.96 11.86 -0.24
CA SER A 172 -13.45 11.60 1.11
C SER A 172 -13.93 12.88 1.80
N LEU A 173 -14.45 12.73 3.00
CA LEU A 173 -14.83 13.83 3.90
C LEU A 173 -13.96 13.79 5.16
N PRO A 174 -13.81 14.91 5.87
CA PRO A 174 -13.08 14.93 7.13
C PRO A 174 -13.69 13.94 8.13
N ASP A 175 -12.89 12.99 8.64
CA ASP A 175 -13.32 12.03 9.65
C ASP A 175 -13.97 12.71 10.88
N PRO A 176 -13.47 13.86 11.41
CA PRO A 176 -14.14 14.56 12.50
C PRO A 176 -15.57 14.99 12.18
N LEU A 177 -15.88 15.39 10.94
CA LEU A 177 -17.23 15.74 10.52
C LEU A 177 -18.19 14.56 10.68
N LEU A 178 -17.78 13.42 10.16
CA LEU A 178 -18.55 12.18 10.22
C LEU A 178 -18.69 11.68 11.67
N ALA A 179 -17.62 11.77 12.45
CA ALA A 179 -17.62 11.37 13.86
C ALA A 179 -18.55 12.22 14.73
N TRP A 180 -18.53 13.53 14.54
CA TRP A 180 -19.44 14.43 15.27
C TRP A 180 -20.89 14.13 14.95
N ASP A 181 -21.24 13.91 13.68
CA ASP A 181 -22.61 13.57 13.31
C ASP A 181 -23.03 12.21 13.83
N PHE A 182 -22.15 11.21 13.74
CA PHE A 182 -22.40 9.90 14.32
C PHE A 182 -22.67 9.97 15.83
N MET A 183 -21.90 10.77 16.56
CA MET A 183 -22.06 10.94 18.00
C MET A 183 -23.36 11.67 18.39
N HIS A 184 -23.92 12.47 17.50
CA HIS A 184 -25.19 13.16 17.70
C HIS A 184 -26.43 12.34 17.28
N LEU A 185 -26.24 11.20 16.64
CA LEU A 185 -27.36 10.29 16.37
C LEU A 185 -27.95 9.76 17.68
N PRO A 186 -29.30 9.55 17.74
CA PRO A 186 -29.95 8.87 18.87
C PRO A 186 -29.23 7.53 19.15
N VAL A 187 -29.11 7.18 20.45
CA VAL A 187 -28.47 5.93 20.87
C VAL A 187 -29.10 4.71 20.18
N THR A 188 -30.42 4.75 19.96
CA THR A 188 -31.15 3.70 19.23
C THR A 188 -30.75 3.59 17.76
N GLU A 189 -30.37 4.69 17.13
CA GLU A 189 -29.91 4.71 15.75
C GLU A 189 -28.43 4.35 15.66
N ARG A 190 -27.62 4.76 16.63
CA ARG A 190 -26.21 4.34 16.73
C ARG A 190 -26.06 2.83 16.97
N ASN A 191 -26.97 2.23 17.71
CA ASN A 191 -26.98 0.80 18.03
C ASN A 191 -27.81 -0.03 17.02
N GLY A 192 -28.53 0.59 16.10
CA GLY A 192 -29.44 -0.09 15.18
C GLY A 192 -28.81 -0.57 13.86
N HIS A 193 -27.62 -0.11 13.55
CA HIS A 193 -26.93 -0.44 12.29
C HIS A 193 -25.96 -1.62 12.36
N GLY A 194 -25.76 -2.18 13.51
CA GLY A 194 -24.93 -3.37 13.68
C GLY A 194 -25.21 -4.02 15.03
N GLN A 195 -25.24 -5.30 15.03
CA GLN A 195 -25.57 -6.09 16.22
C GLN A 195 -24.37 -6.28 17.17
N SER A 196 -23.26 -5.58 16.97
CA SER A 196 -22.11 -5.66 17.85
C SER A 196 -21.80 -4.31 18.51
N GLY A 197 -21.64 -4.33 19.82
CA GLY A 197 -21.65 -3.18 20.70
C GLY A 197 -20.36 -2.36 20.82
N ASN A 198 -19.46 -2.34 19.85
CA ASN A 198 -18.25 -1.53 19.89
C ASN A 198 -18.41 -0.21 19.14
N LEU A 199 -18.24 0.89 19.83
CA LEU A 199 -18.36 2.24 19.27
C LEU A 199 -17.52 2.47 17.99
N PRO A 200 -16.25 2.07 17.88
CA PRO A 200 -15.45 2.19 16.67
C PRO A 200 -16.03 1.42 15.48
N GLN A 201 -16.56 0.24 15.71
CA GLN A 201 -17.12 -0.62 14.67
C GLN A 201 -18.40 -0.02 14.07
N HIS A 202 -19.25 0.59 14.89
CA HIS A 202 -20.46 1.29 14.42
C HIS A 202 -20.12 2.58 13.67
N PHE A 203 -19.07 3.27 14.05
CA PHE A 203 -18.61 4.44 13.32
C PHE A 203 -18.07 4.07 11.93
N ASP A 204 -17.28 3.02 11.84
CA ASP A 204 -16.78 2.51 10.56
C ASP A 204 -17.91 2.02 9.64
N GLU A 205 -18.95 1.41 10.20
CA GLU A 205 -20.16 1.05 9.47
C GLU A 205 -20.89 2.32 8.95
N TYR A 206 -21.06 3.32 9.79
CA TYR A 206 -21.64 4.60 9.41
C TYR A 206 -20.88 5.27 8.26
N LYS A 207 -19.56 5.34 8.35
CA LYS A 207 -18.69 5.83 7.28
C LYS A 207 -18.85 5.03 6.00
N SER A 208 -18.75 3.71 6.10
CA SER A 208 -18.85 2.83 4.94
C SER A 208 -20.21 2.92 4.26
N GLN A 209 -21.28 3.07 5.04
CA GLN A 209 -22.63 3.30 4.51
C GLN A 209 -22.73 4.63 3.75
N PHE A 210 -22.09 5.67 4.24
CA PHE A 210 -22.03 6.95 3.52
C PHE A 210 -21.28 6.79 2.20
N TYR A 211 -20.09 6.16 2.18
CA TYR A 211 -19.30 6.05 0.97
C TYR A 211 -19.92 5.11 -0.07
N ILE A 212 -20.60 4.03 0.33
CA ILE A 212 -21.35 3.21 -0.62
C ILE A 212 -22.51 3.99 -1.25
N THR A 213 -23.18 4.81 -0.46
CA THR A 213 -24.24 5.72 -0.94
C THR A 213 -23.65 6.77 -1.87
N GLY A 214 -22.51 7.37 -1.49
CA GLY A 214 -21.78 8.33 -2.33
C GLY A 214 -21.38 7.73 -3.69
N THR A 215 -20.87 6.50 -3.72
CA THR A 215 -20.56 5.78 -4.97
C THR A 215 -21.78 5.67 -5.88
N ARG A 216 -22.92 5.28 -5.32
CA ARG A 216 -24.20 5.21 -6.04
C ARG A 216 -24.62 6.56 -6.60
N LEU A 217 -24.49 7.61 -5.80
CA LEU A 217 -24.87 8.98 -6.20
C LEU A 217 -23.94 9.53 -7.27
N MET A 218 -22.62 9.28 -7.18
CA MET A 218 -21.68 9.67 -8.22
C MET A 218 -21.98 9.00 -9.56
N ARG A 219 -22.54 7.79 -9.56
CA ARG A 219 -22.97 7.12 -10.78
C ARG A 219 -24.05 7.91 -11.54
N ALA A 220 -24.95 8.60 -10.86
CA ALA A 220 -25.97 9.43 -11.48
C ALA A 220 -25.36 10.63 -12.25
N PHE A 221 -24.15 11.04 -11.90
CA PHE A 221 -23.43 12.14 -12.53
C PHE A 221 -22.31 11.67 -13.46
N ALA A 222 -22.09 10.37 -13.61
CA ALA A 222 -20.97 9.83 -14.41
C ALA A 222 -20.95 10.38 -15.86
N ALA A 223 -22.11 10.48 -16.51
CA ALA A 223 -22.22 11.06 -17.83
C ALA A 223 -21.74 12.52 -17.88
N LEU A 224 -22.03 13.31 -16.84
CA LEU A 224 -21.55 14.68 -16.74
C LEU A 224 -20.02 14.72 -16.59
N PHE A 225 -19.45 13.82 -15.77
CA PHE A 225 -18.00 13.73 -15.60
C PHE A 225 -17.32 13.36 -16.90
N ILE A 226 -17.85 12.39 -17.64
CA ILE A 226 -17.35 12.00 -18.97
C ILE A 226 -17.39 13.20 -19.93
N ALA A 227 -18.53 13.87 -20.05
CA ALA A 227 -18.67 14.99 -21.00
C ALA A 227 -17.76 16.17 -20.65
N ALA A 228 -17.59 16.48 -19.37
CA ALA A 228 -16.74 17.58 -18.91
C ALA A 228 -15.25 17.25 -19.08
N SER A 229 -14.85 16.00 -18.81
CA SER A 229 -13.47 15.53 -18.90
C SER A 229 -13.11 14.88 -20.23
N ALA A 230 -13.97 14.94 -21.25
CA ALA A 230 -13.64 14.34 -22.54
C ALA A 230 -12.41 15.00 -23.18
N SER A 231 -11.41 14.15 -23.54
CA SER A 231 -10.15 14.59 -24.14
C SER A 231 -9.51 13.54 -25.06
N THR A 232 -10.24 12.48 -25.41
CA THR A 232 -9.70 11.38 -26.23
C THR A 232 -10.42 11.24 -27.59
N PRO A 233 -10.43 12.28 -28.46
CA PRO A 233 -11.11 12.26 -29.75
C PRO A 233 -10.31 11.54 -30.85
N ILE A 234 -9.25 10.83 -30.51
CA ILE A 234 -8.43 10.08 -31.47
C ILE A 234 -8.54 8.59 -31.16
N GLN A 235 -8.76 7.79 -32.18
CA GLN A 235 -8.86 6.34 -32.05
C GLN A 235 -7.94 5.63 -33.03
N SER A 236 -7.60 4.38 -32.72
CA SER A 236 -6.93 3.47 -33.65
C SER A 236 -7.94 2.90 -34.65
N GLN A 237 -7.58 2.81 -35.90
CA GLN A 237 -8.36 2.16 -36.93
C GLN A 237 -7.47 1.36 -37.90
N ALA A 238 -7.89 0.15 -38.24
CA ALA A 238 -7.22 -0.63 -39.25
C ALA A 238 -7.61 -0.14 -40.67
N ARG A 239 -6.61 0.29 -41.47
CA ARG A 239 -6.77 0.68 -42.89
C ARG A 239 -5.68 0.01 -43.71
N ASP A 240 -6.06 -0.69 -44.77
CA ASP A 240 -5.14 -1.38 -45.66
C ASP A 240 -4.12 -2.28 -44.96
N GLY A 241 -4.54 -2.92 -43.86
CA GLY A 241 -3.70 -3.81 -43.08
C GLY A 241 -2.72 -3.12 -42.11
N GLN A 242 -2.80 -1.80 -41.98
CA GLN A 242 -2.02 -1.02 -41.04
C GLN A 242 -2.95 -0.34 -40.01
N GLN A 243 -2.48 -0.21 -38.79
CA GLN A 243 -3.15 0.60 -37.76
C GLN A 243 -2.77 2.07 -37.98
N VAL A 244 -3.77 2.92 -38.04
CA VAL A 244 -3.60 4.36 -38.15
C VAL A 244 -4.41 5.09 -37.09
N ALA A 245 -3.89 6.24 -36.65
CA ALA A 245 -4.62 7.15 -35.78
C ALA A 245 -5.62 7.96 -36.63
N VAL A 246 -6.89 7.92 -36.26
CA VAL A 246 -7.94 8.70 -36.94
C VAL A 246 -8.64 9.62 -35.95
N LEU A 247 -8.97 10.81 -36.42
CA LEU A 247 -9.78 11.75 -35.67
C LEU A 247 -11.22 11.23 -35.62
N SER A 248 -11.65 10.86 -34.45
CA SER A 248 -13.00 10.35 -34.16
C SER A 248 -14.03 11.48 -34.13
N GLU A 249 -15.27 11.13 -34.43
CA GLU A 249 -16.43 12.00 -34.16
C GLU A 249 -16.79 11.97 -32.65
N PHE A 250 -16.27 11.00 -31.87
CA PHE A 250 -16.55 10.85 -30.47
C PHE A 250 -15.63 11.72 -29.61
N ASP A 251 -16.17 12.27 -28.51
CA ASP A 251 -15.43 13.14 -27.60
C ASP A 251 -14.54 12.35 -26.64
N SER A 252 -15.03 11.21 -26.13
CA SER A 252 -14.25 10.31 -25.27
C SER A 252 -14.28 8.88 -25.82
N VAL A 253 -13.30 8.55 -26.64
CA VAL A 253 -13.13 7.17 -27.13
C VAL A 253 -12.84 6.21 -25.97
N ARG A 254 -12.16 6.67 -24.92
CA ARG A 254 -11.88 5.90 -23.72
C ARG A 254 -13.16 5.37 -23.04
N ASN A 255 -14.20 6.17 -22.99
CA ASN A 255 -15.44 5.83 -22.28
C ASN A 255 -16.51 5.18 -23.16
N LEU A 256 -16.22 4.86 -24.42
CA LEU A 256 -17.15 4.11 -25.24
C LEU A 256 -17.45 2.75 -24.62
N THR A 257 -18.73 2.39 -24.57
CA THR A 257 -19.19 1.15 -23.96
C THR A 257 -18.71 -0.04 -24.77
N PHE A 258 -17.93 -0.93 -24.12
CA PHE A 258 -17.61 -2.23 -24.68
C PHE A 258 -18.71 -3.23 -24.37
N PRO A 259 -19.04 -4.12 -25.29
CA PRO A 259 -19.95 -5.23 -25.02
C PRO A 259 -19.34 -6.10 -23.93
N ASN A 260 -19.82 -5.95 -22.70
CA ASN A 260 -19.41 -6.82 -21.61
C ASN A 260 -20.49 -7.83 -21.28
N PRO A 261 -20.33 -9.11 -21.70
CA PRO A 261 -21.33 -10.15 -21.42
C PRO A 261 -21.49 -10.46 -19.94
N ASN A 262 -20.56 -10.01 -19.09
CA ASN A 262 -20.59 -10.21 -17.65
C ASN A 262 -21.07 -8.99 -16.87
N THR A 263 -21.56 -7.96 -17.55
CA THR A 263 -22.14 -6.79 -16.90
C THR A 263 -23.46 -7.19 -16.22
N LEU A 264 -23.50 -6.98 -14.92
CA LEU A 264 -24.67 -7.24 -14.09
C LEU A 264 -25.27 -5.94 -13.59
N ASP A 265 -26.56 -5.77 -13.81
CA ASP A 265 -27.33 -4.66 -13.24
C ASP A 265 -27.87 -5.12 -11.88
N LEU A 266 -27.14 -4.78 -10.83
CA LEU A 266 -27.42 -5.21 -9.48
C LEU A 266 -27.65 -4.01 -8.57
N PRO A 267 -28.84 -3.40 -8.57
CA PRO A 267 -29.13 -2.24 -7.75
C PRO A 267 -28.94 -2.51 -6.25
N ASP A 268 -29.23 -3.72 -5.81
CA ASP A 268 -29.06 -4.12 -4.40
C ASP A 268 -27.59 -4.14 -3.98
N LEU A 269 -26.65 -4.27 -4.93
CA LEU A 269 -25.21 -4.28 -4.63
C LEU A 269 -24.74 -3.04 -3.88
N TYR A 270 -25.31 -1.87 -4.20
CA TYR A 270 -24.94 -0.60 -3.60
C TYR A 270 -26.02 -0.04 -2.65
N ARG A 271 -26.95 -0.85 -2.19
CA ARG A 271 -28.00 -0.40 -1.26
C ARG A 271 -27.43 -0.10 0.11
N THR A 272 -26.71 -1.05 0.67
CA THR A 272 -25.94 -0.89 1.91
C THR A 272 -24.55 -1.50 1.74
N TYR A 273 -23.62 -1.15 2.64
CA TYR A 273 -22.30 -1.78 2.64
C TYR A 273 -22.38 -3.29 2.92
N ASN A 274 -23.27 -3.68 3.81
CA ASN A 274 -23.51 -5.09 4.09
C ASN A 274 -24.11 -5.84 2.89
N ASP A 275 -25.07 -5.23 2.19
CA ASP A 275 -25.64 -5.80 0.96
C ASP A 275 -24.55 -5.96 -0.11
N TYR A 276 -23.65 -4.95 -0.26
CA TYR A 276 -22.52 -4.99 -1.18
C TYR A 276 -21.61 -6.19 -0.90
N LEU A 277 -21.23 -6.39 0.36
CA LEU A 277 -20.38 -7.52 0.75
C LEU A 277 -21.07 -8.85 0.58
N GLN A 278 -22.31 -8.98 1.09
CA GLN A 278 -23.06 -10.21 1.05
C GLN A 278 -23.41 -10.63 -0.36
N LEU A 279 -23.91 -9.70 -1.18
CA LEU A 279 -24.29 -10.00 -2.56
C LEU A 279 -23.06 -10.32 -3.43
N SER A 280 -21.99 -9.59 -3.27
CA SER A 280 -20.72 -9.88 -3.95
C SER A 280 -20.23 -11.29 -3.62
N TYR A 281 -20.27 -11.65 -2.35
CA TYR A 281 -19.89 -12.97 -1.87
C TYR A 281 -20.81 -14.08 -2.41
N ASP A 282 -22.13 -13.88 -2.36
CA ASP A 282 -23.10 -14.87 -2.85
C ASP A 282 -23.02 -15.05 -4.37
N LEU A 283 -22.73 -13.99 -5.11
CA LEU A 283 -22.53 -14.07 -6.56
C LEU A 283 -21.28 -14.86 -6.89
N VAL A 284 -20.17 -14.60 -6.21
CA VAL A 284 -18.93 -15.36 -6.39
C VAL A 284 -19.15 -16.84 -6.09
N ARG A 285 -19.85 -17.17 -5.00
CA ARG A 285 -20.20 -18.56 -4.66
C ARG A 285 -21.08 -19.26 -5.71
N ARG A 286 -21.90 -18.50 -6.44
CA ARG A 286 -22.73 -19.02 -7.53
C ARG A 286 -21.98 -19.12 -8.86
N GLY A 287 -20.71 -18.79 -8.90
CA GLY A 287 -19.90 -18.86 -10.10
C GLY A 287 -19.97 -17.63 -10.98
N VAL A 288 -20.53 -16.53 -10.51
CA VAL A 288 -20.54 -15.26 -11.26
C VAL A 288 -19.14 -14.65 -11.29
N ARG A 289 -18.70 -14.25 -12.47
CA ARG A 289 -17.41 -13.61 -12.68
C ARG A 289 -17.58 -12.08 -12.68
N PHE A 290 -16.89 -11.41 -11.77
CA PHE A 290 -16.82 -9.96 -11.78
C PHE A 290 -15.73 -9.50 -12.74
N GLY A 291 -16.04 -8.49 -13.57
CA GLY A 291 -15.07 -7.95 -14.53
C GLY A 291 -13.83 -7.36 -13.89
N ASN A 292 -13.99 -6.53 -12.87
CA ASN A 292 -12.94 -5.63 -12.42
C ASN A 292 -12.30 -5.96 -11.08
N ASN A 293 -12.96 -6.65 -10.17
CA ASN A 293 -12.43 -6.81 -8.82
C ASN A 293 -12.89 -8.10 -8.15
N ASN A 294 -12.21 -9.18 -8.44
CA ASN A 294 -12.47 -10.48 -7.84
C ASN A 294 -12.07 -10.55 -6.36
N TRP A 295 -11.40 -9.52 -5.84
CA TRP A 295 -10.89 -9.47 -4.48
C TRP A 295 -11.89 -8.91 -3.49
N THR A 296 -12.83 -8.09 -3.95
CA THR A 296 -13.77 -7.37 -3.09
C THR A 296 -14.52 -8.27 -2.10
N PRO A 297 -15.09 -9.42 -2.50
CA PRO A 297 -15.82 -10.28 -1.57
C PRO A 297 -14.96 -10.88 -0.46
N ILE A 298 -13.65 -10.96 -0.67
CA ILE A 298 -12.70 -11.53 0.28
C ILE A 298 -12.06 -10.45 1.14
N ARG A 299 -11.77 -9.30 0.57
CA ARG A 299 -11.14 -8.18 1.27
C ARG A 299 -12.08 -7.47 2.23
N ALA A 300 -13.33 -7.31 1.80
CA ALA A 300 -14.31 -6.57 2.55
C ALA A 300 -15.11 -7.49 3.48
N ARG A 301 -15.54 -6.94 4.62
CA ARG A 301 -16.36 -7.62 5.62
C ARG A 301 -17.60 -6.84 5.91
N SER A 302 -18.68 -7.54 6.23
CA SER A 302 -19.84 -6.93 6.83
C SER A 302 -19.56 -6.53 8.27
N PHE A 303 -19.93 -5.34 8.68
CA PHE A 303 -19.93 -4.94 10.09
C PHE A 303 -21.02 -5.62 10.89
N ALA A 304 -22.08 -6.08 10.24
CA ALA A 304 -23.17 -6.83 10.86
C ALA A 304 -22.81 -8.31 11.07
N GLU A 305 -21.76 -8.80 10.42
CA GLU A 305 -21.36 -10.20 10.50
C GLU A 305 -20.00 -10.33 11.15
N PRO A 306 -19.85 -11.31 12.04
CA PRO A 306 -18.55 -11.63 12.58
C PRO A 306 -17.58 -11.94 11.45
N VAL A 307 -16.34 -11.53 11.61
CA VAL A 307 -15.21 -11.84 10.72
C VAL A 307 -15.17 -13.31 10.30
N GLU A 308 -15.61 -14.17 11.18
CA GLU A 308 -15.67 -15.61 11.02
C GLU A 308 -16.50 -16.09 9.84
N ARG A 309 -17.53 -15.34 9.43
CA ARG A 309 -18.33 -15.75 8.28
C ARG A 309 -17.57 -15.63 6.97
N LEU A 310 -16.68 -14.69 6.85
CA LEU A 310 -15.80 -14.56 5.69
C LEU A 310 -14.54 -15.43 5.80
N ILE A 311 -14.07 -15.66 7.02
CA ILE A 311 -12.95 -16.57 7.31
C ILE A 311 -13.41 -18.05 7.27
N ALA A 312 -14.68 -18.32 7.54
CA ALA A 312 -15.25 -19.66 7.48
C ALA A 312 -15.43 -20.21 6.05
N ILE A 313 -15.04 -19.44 5.04
CA ILE A 313 -14.77 -20.04 3.72
C ILE A 313 -13.58 -20.98 3.92
N THR A 314 -13.87 -22.26 3.85
CA THR A 314 -12.81 -23.27 3.96
C THR A 314 -11.84 -23.13 2.79
N SER A 315 -10.61 -23.59 2.97
CA SER A 315 -9.63 -23.65 1.88
C SER A 315 -10.18 -24.39 0.66
N GLU A 316 -11.02 -25.42 0.90
CA GLU A 316 -11.71 -26.16 -0.14
C GLU A 316 -12.72 -25.32 -0.93
N GLN A 317 -13.51 -24.48 -0.26
CA GLN A 317 -14.46 -23.57 -0.91
C GLN A 317 -13.75 -22.47 -1.69
N LEU A 318 -12.65 -21.93 -1.18
CA LEU A 318 -11.82 -20.99 -1.93
C LEU A 318 -11.14 -21.66 -3.12
N THR A 319 -10.67 -22.90 -2.97
CA THR A 319 -10.12 -23.69 -4.07
C THR A 319 -11.15 -23.86 -5.17
N ASP A 320 -12.41 -24.15 -4.82
CA ASP A 320 -13.51 -24.25 -5.79
C ASP A 320 -13.78 -22.91 -6.50
N LEU A 321 -13.73 -21.78 -5.77
CA LEU A 321 -13.87 -20.45 -6.37
C LEU A 321 -12.71 -20.10 -7.32
N TYR A 322 -11.49 -20.47 -6.97
CA TYR A 322 -10.34 -20.32 -7.83
C TYR A 322 -10.41 -21.24 -9.05
N ALA A 323 -10.75 -22.51 -8.86
CA ALA A 323 -10.92 -23.49 -9.97
C ALA A 323 -11.96 -23.01 -11.00
N ARG A 324 -12.98 -22.28 -10.57
CA ARG A 324 -13.94 -21.63 -11.46
C ARG A 324 -13.42 -20.33 -12.10
N GLY A 325 -12.18 -19.96 -11.83
CA GLY A 325 -11.55 -18.79 -12.38
C GLY A 325 -12.17 -17.47 -11.92
N LEU A 326 -12.81 -17.43 -10.77
CA LEU A 326 -13.46 -16.23 -10.22
C LEU A 326 -12.49 -15.26 -9.60
N TYR A 327 -11.27 -15.72 -9.29
CA TYR A 327 -10.20 -14.94 -8.70
C TYR A 327 -8.96 -14.86 -9.58
N SER A 328 -9.13 -14.88 -10.88
CA SER A 328 -8.00 -14.78 -11.80
C SER A 328 -6.97 -15.90 -11.69
N VAL A 329 -7.38 -17.01 -11.09
CA VAL A 329 -6.58 -18.22 -10.98
C VAL A 329 -7.01 -19.14 -12.09
N GLY A 330 -6.15 -19.47 -12.99
CA GLY A 330 -6.42 -20.41 -14.09
C GLY A 330 -6.34 -21.85 -13.62
N GLU A 331 -6.84 -22.73 -14.44
CA GLU A 331 -6.79 -24.18 -14.25
C GLU A 331 -5.35 -24.74 -14.18
N ASP A 332 -4.38 -23.93 -14.62
CA ASP A 332 -2.96 -24.31 -14.73
C ASP A 332 -2.15 -23.98 -13.48
N MET A 333 -2.75 -23.43 -12.45
CA MET A 333 -2.03 -23.11 -11.24
C MET A 333 -1.68 -24.38 -10.45
N PRO A 334 -0.42 -24.60 -10.05
CA PRO A 334 -0.06 -25.71 -9.17
C PRO A 334 -0.88 -25.70 -7.87
N PRO A 335 -1.32 -26.84 -7.35
CA PRO A 335 -2.14 -26.90 -6.13
C PRO A 335 -1.50 -26.22 -4.92
N GLU A 336 -0.19 -26.26 -4.81
CA GLU A 336 0.58 -25.62 -3.73
C GLU A 336 0.53 -24.09 -3.81
N GLU A 337 0.68 -23.55 -5.01
CA GLU A 337 0.57 -22.10 -5.24
C GLU A 337 -0.88 -21.64 -5.07
N MET A 338 -1.85 -22.45 -5.48
CA MET A 338 -3.26 -22.19 -5.23
C MET A 338 -3.55 -22.13 -3.73
N ALA A 339 -3.05 -23.09 -2.95
CA ALA A 339 -3.20 -23.12 -1.49
C ALA A 339 -2.59 -21.87 -0.85
N ARG A 340 -1.39 -21.47 -1.30
CA ARG A 340 -0.70 -20.25 -0.84
C ARG A 340 -1.50 -18.98 -1.16
N GLN A 341 -2.03 -18.86 -2.37
CA GLN A 341 -2.86 -17.70 -2.76
C GLN A 341 -4.16 -17.64 -1.95
N ILE A 342 -4.75 -18.78 -1.65
CA ILE A 342 -5.93 -18.91 -0.78
C ILE A 342 -5.59 -18.43 0.65
N GLU A 343 -4.45 -18.83 1.16
CA GLU A 343 -4.00 -18.45 2.50
C GLU A 343 -3.74 -16.94 2.60
N ILE A 344 -3.11 -16.36 1.60
CA ILE A 344 -2.93 -14.91 1.46
C ILE A 344 -4.29 -14.19 1.43
N GLN A 345 -5.24 -14.69 0.67
CA GLN A 345 -6.58 -14.12 0.59
C GLN A 345 -7.33 -14.21 1.91
N ASN A 346 -7.22 -15.32 2.61
CA ASN A 346 -7.77 -15.48 3.96
C ASN A 346 -7.17 -14.48 4.94
N LEU A 347 -5.86 -14.26 4.87
CA LEU A 347 -5.18 -13.26 5.71
C LEU A 347 -5.70 -11.86 5.41
N MET A 348 -5.85 -11.51 4.15
CA MET A 348 -6.37 -10.20 3.72
C MET A 348 -7.84 -10.02 4.11
N ALA A 349 -8.65 -11.08 4.09
CA ALA A 349 -10.03 -11.04 4.55
C ALA A 349 -10.17 -10.77 6.07
N ARG A 350 -9.13 -10.99 6.85
CA ARG A 350 -9.09 -10.69 8.29
C ARG A 350 -8.90 -9.20 8.58
N ILE A 351 -8.41 -8.43 7.60
CA ILE A 351 -8.23 -7.00 7.74
C ILE A 351 -9.58 -6.33 7.54
N ASN A 352 -10.11 -5.72 8.59
CA ASN A 352 -11.32 -4.92 8.48
C ASN A 352 -10.94 -3.57 7.89
N ILE A 353 -11.18 -3.40 6.59
CA ILE A 353 -10.94 -2.14 5.91
C ILE A 353 -12.29 -1.49 5.67
N PRO A 354 -12.71 -0.53 6.51
CA PRO A 354 -13.91 0.24 6.26
C PRO A 354 -13.76 1.04 4.97
N MET A 355 -14.86 1.28 4.27
CA MET A 355 -14.84 2.22 3.14
C MET A 355 -14.50 3.61 3.66
N ALA A 356 -13.49 4.22 3.09
CA ALA A 356 -12.99 5.52 3.51
C ALA A 356 -13.05 6.58 2.39
N ARG A 357 -13.42 6.19 1.18
CA ARG A 357 -13.42 7.06 -0.01
C ARG A 357 -14.41 6.58 -1.06
N VAL A 358 -14.73 7.48 -1.98
CA VAL A 358 -15.35 7.18 -3.28
C VAL A 358 -14.28 7.38 -4.35
N GLU A 359 -14.15 6.42 -5.25
CA GLU A 359 -13.30 6.51 -6.43
C GLU A 359 -14.16 6.70 -7.67
N VAL A 360 -13.84 7.72 -8.49
CA VAL A 360 -14.48 8.00 -9.77
C VAL A 360 -13.45 7.79 -10.88
N ARG A 361 -13.73 6.86 -11.79
CA ARG A 361 -12.79 6.36 -12.81
C ARG A 361 -13.14 6.81 -14.24
N THR A 362 -14.01 7.80 -14.40
CA THR A 362 -14.57 8.17 -15.70
C THR A 362 -13.78 9.24 -16.46
N ASP A 363 -12.80 9.89 -15.83
CA ASP A 363 -12.13 11.01 -16.45
C ASP A 363 -11.10 10.56 -17.50
N ASP A 364 -11.11 11.19 -18.64
CA ASP A 364 -10.00 11.14 -19.58
C ASP A 364 -8.79 11.88 -18.98
N GLY A 365 -7.60 11.64 -19.50
CA GLY A 365 -6.36 12.30 -19.07
C GLY A 365 -5.90 13.42 -19.99
N GLY A 366 -4.79 14.09 -19.64
CA GLY A 366 -4.12 15.06 -20.51
C GLY A 366 -4.70 16.47 -20.54
N HIS A 367 -5.51 16.85 -19.56
CA HIS A 367 -6.13 18.20 -19.48
C HIS A 367 -5.15 19.29 -19.07
N PRO A 368 -5.45 20.57 -19.39
CA PRO A 368 -4.88 21.71 -18.68
C PRO A 368 -5.11 21.60 -17.17
N ILE A 369 -4.17 22.14 -16.36
CA ILE A 369 -4.22 21.99 -14.91
C ILE A 369 -5.52 22.56 -14.29
N GLU A 370 -6.01 23.66 -14.83
CA GLU A 370 -7.25 24.30 -14.36
C GLU A 370 -8.48 23.39 -14.59
N MET A 371 -8.44 22.58 -15.63
CA MET A 371 -9.53 21.64 -15.93
C MET A 371 -9.55 20.47 -14.97
N ASP A 372 -8.37 19.89 -14.64
CA ASP A 372 -8.28 18.84 -13.63
C ASP A 372 -8.69 19.36 -12.24
N ILE A 373 -8.30 20.58 -11.88
CA ILE A 373 -8.76 21.23 -10.65
C ILE A 373 -10.29 21.34 -10.66
N ALA A 374 -10.88 21.82 -11.75
CA ALA A 374 -12.33 22.00 -11.86
C ALA A 374 -13.09 20.66 -11.77
N ASN A 375 -12.61 19.62 -12.47
CA ASN A 375 -13.22 18.29 -12.45
C ASN A 375 -13.16 17.65 -11.07
N LEU A 376 -12.02 17.74 -10.39
CA LEU A 376 -11.87 17.20 -9.03
C LEU A 376 -12.71 18.00 -8.02
N THR A 377 -12.72 19.35 -8.14
CA THR A 377 -13.51 20.22 -7.28
C THR A 377 -15.02 19.99 -7.43
N LEU A 378 -15.51 19.79 -8.66
CA LEU A 378 -16.91 19.46 -8.92
C LEU A 378 -17.34 18.20 -8.17
N LYS A 379 -16.57 17.13 -8.31
CA LYS A 379 -16.85 15.84 -7.66
C LYS A 379 -16.80 15.95 -6.13
N HIS A 380 -15.79 16.65 -5.63
CA HIS A 380 -15.64 16.87 -4.18
C HIS A 380 -16.84 17.67 -3.62
N LEU A 381 -17.24 18.75 -4.28
CA LEU A 381 -18.41 19.53 -3.88
C LEU A 381 -19.72 18.74 -3.97
N LEU A 382 -19.87 17.87 -4.97
CA LEU A 382 -21.01 16.97 -5.03
C LEU A 382 -21.03 15.98 -3.87
N LEU A 383 -19.90 15.40 -3.51
CA LEU A 383 -19.82 14.50 -2.35
C LEU A 383 -20.17 15.22 -1.05
N ILE A 384 -19.65 16.44 -0.87
CA ILE A 384 -20.00 17.30 0.28
C ILE A 384 -21.50 17.63 0.27
N ARG A 385 -22.06 17.98 -0.90
CA ARG A 385 -23.48 18.33 -1.06
C ARG A 385 -24.41 17.17 -0.72
N PHE A 386 -24.05 15.95 -1.11
CA PHE A 386 -24.78 14.74 -0.76
C PHE A 386 -24.80 14.48 0.75
N TYR A 387 -23.69 14.77 1.42
CA TYR A 387 -23.61 14.64 2.88
C TYR A 387 -24.39 15.73 3.60
N ALA A 388 -24.24 16.98 3.13
CA ALA A 388 -24.84 18.16 3.74
C ALA A 388 -26.38 18.17 3.65
N ASP A 389 -26.94 17.61 2.58
CA ASP A 389 -28.37 17.56 2.34
C ASP A 389 -28.86 16.15 1.99
N PRO A 390 -29.25 15.37 3.00
CA PRO A 390 -29.80 14.04 2.80
C PRO A 390 -31.08 14.00 1.97
N ASP A 391 -31.86 15.10 1.89
CA ASP A 391 -33.06 15.17 1.04
C ASP A 391 -32.67 15.26 -0.43
N PHE A 392 -31.64 16.04 -0.75
CA PHE A 392 -31.05 16.08 -2.08
C PHE A 392 -30.50 14.70 -2.49
N ALA A 393 -29.77 14.04 -1.60
CA ALA A 393 -29.25 12.70 -1.88
C ALA A 393 -30.36 11.67 -2.12
N ARG A 394 -31.43 11.71 -1.34
CA ARG A 394 -32.59 10.78 -1.46
C ARG A 394 -33.41 11.00 -2.74
N ALA A 395 -33.33 12.14 -3.37
CA ALA A 395 -34.02 12.41 -4.63
C ALA A 395 -33.54 11.53 -5.78
N PHE A 396 -32.28 11.07 -5.71
CA PHE A 396 -31.67 10.15 -6.70
C PHE A 396 -31.99 8.70 -6.35
N ARG A 397 -32.78 8.06 -7.20
CA ARG A 397 -33.06 6.63 -7.06
C ARG A 397 -31.95 5.80 -7.67
N TYR A 398 -31.92 4.51 -7.31
CA TYR A 398 -30.93 3.57 -7.82
C TYR A 398 -31.55 2.18 -7.94
N ASP A 399 -32.39 2.00 -8.94
CA ASP A 399 -32.98 0.72 -9.34
C ASP A 399 -32.43 0.26 -10.70
N HIS A 400 -32.96 -0.83 -11.24
CA HIS A 400 -32.51 -1.36 -12.54
C HIS A 400 -32.63 -0.35 -13.67
N GLU A 401 -33.73 0.43 -13.69
CA GLU A 401 -33.94 1.45 -14.73
C GLU A 401 -32.98 2.64 -14.57
N ASP A 402 -32.67 3.04 -13.34
CA ASP A 402 -31.72 4.12 -13.08
C ASP A 402 -30.29 3.73 -13.51
N ILE A 403 -29.89 2.47 -13.30
CA ILE A 403 -28.59 1.93 -13.75
C ILE A 403 -28.56 1.88 -15.28
N ALA A 404 -29.61 1.36 -15.91
CA ALA A 404 -29.70 1.29 -17.37
C ALA A 404 -29.67 2.70 -17.98
N ARG A 405 -30.34 3.67 -17.36
CA ARG A 405 -30.32 5.09 -17.73
C ARG A 405 -28.91 5.66 -17.62
N ALA A 406 -28.23 5.43 -16.49
CA ALA A 406 -26.85 5.90 -16.30
C ALA A 406 -25.93 5.40 -17.42
N ARG A 407 -26.03 4.13 -17.82
CA ARG A 407 -25.25 3.57 -18.92
C ARG A 407 -25.57 4.23 -20.28
N ARG A 408 -26.85 4.42 -20.60
CA ARG A 408 -27.24 5.13 -21.82
C ARG A 408 -26.69 6.56 -21.83
N ASN A 409 -26.76 7.23 -20.70
CA ASN A 409 -26.24 8.58 -20.54
C ASN A 409 -24.71 8.63 -20.70
N GLU A 410 -24.00 7.66 -20.13
CA GLU A 410 -22.54 7.54 -20.24
C GLU A 410 -22.12 7.32 -21.71
N ASP A 411 -22.80 6.44 -22.43
CA ASP A 411 -22.54 6.21 -23.86
C ASP A 411 -22.83 7.47 -24.69
N SER A 412 -23.95 8.16 -24.45
CA SER A 412 -24.25 9.45 -25.11
C SER A 412 -23.18 10.49 -24.81
N ALA A 413 -22.75 10.60 -23.56
CA ALA A 413 -21.72 11.56 -23.15
C ALA A 413 -20.35 11.25 -23.76
N ALA A 414 -19.98 9.97 -23.88
CA ALA A 414 -18.73 9.55 -24.53
C ALA A 414 -18.73 9.87 -26.03
N ARG A 415 -19.90 9.76 -26.71
CA ARG A 415 -20.05 10.08 -28.12
C ARG A 415 -20.10 11.58 -28.38
N ASP A 416 -21.01 12.27 -27.73
CA ASP A 416 -21.42 13.63 -28.08
C ASP A 416 -20.95 14.69 -27.09
N GLY A 417 -20.24 14.28 -26.00
CA GLY A 417 -19.68 15.21 -25.00
C GLY A 417 -20.70 16.17 -24.44
N LEU A 418 -20.39 17.46 -24.52
CA LEU A 418 -21.27 18.54 -24.05
C LEU A 418 -22.50 18.78 -24.96
N HIS A 419 -22.55 18.16 -26.13
CA HIS A 419 -23.72 18.22 -27.03
C HIS A 419 -24.69 17.06 -26.83
N ALA A 420 -24.36 16.11 -25.95
CA ALA A 420 -25.20 14.96 -25.67
C ALA A 420 -26.58 15.36 -25.15
N GLU A 421 -27.61 14.65 -25.61
CA GLU A 421 -28.90 14.60 -24.96
C GLU A 421 -28.95 13.37 -24.04
N ILE A 422 -29.23 13.57 -22.76
CA ILE A 422 -29.27 12.51 -21.74
C ILE A 422 -30.65 12.46 -21.10
N GLU A 423 -30.92 11.37 -20.40
CA GLU A 423 -32.08 11.26 -19.54
C GLU A 423 -31.73 11.81 -18.14
N ASN A 424 -32.42 12.87 -17.71
CA ASN A 424 -32.19 13.50 -16.42
C ASN A 424 -32.28 12.46 -15.29
N PRO A 425 -31.24 12.30 -14.44
CA PRO A 425 -31.19 11.27 -13.40
C PRO A 425 -32.33 11.36 -12.37
N LEU A 426 -32.93 12.56 -12.18
CA LEU A 426 -34.03 12.76 -11.22
C LEU A 426 -35.40 12.50 -11.82
N THR A 427 -35.61 12.85 -13.08
CA THR A 427 -36.94 12.87 -13.68
C THR A 427 -37.15 11.85 -14.79
N GLY A 428 -36.06 11.27 -15.34
CA GLY A 428 -36.08 10.41 -16.51
C GLY A 428 -36.45 11.13 -17.84
N LYS A 429 -36.56 12.44 -17.83
CA LYS A 429 -36.91 13.24 -19.03
C LYS A 429 -35.63 13.63 -19.79
N PRO A 430 -35.69 13.77 -21.12
CA PRO A 430 -34.57 14.29 -21.88
C PRO A 430 -34.11 15.66 -21.37
N ILE A 431 -32.78 15.84 -21.32
CA ILE A 431 -32.12 17.10 -20.97
C ILE A 431 -30.81 17.22 -21.75
N GLY A 432 -30.46 18.39 -22.22
CA GLY A 432 -29.15 18.64 -22.83
C GLY A 432 -28.03 18.60 -21.78
N MET A 433 -26.86 18.07 -22.14
CA MET A 433 -25.73 17.95 -21.21
C MET A 433 -25.29 19.30 -20.62
N ARG A 434 -25.21 20.35 -21.43
CA ARG A 434 -24.88 21.71 -20.95
C ARG A 434 -25.93 22.26 -19.96
N GLU A 435 -27.21 21.96 -20.21
CA GLU A 435 -28.28 22.33 -19.30
C GLU A 435 -28.16 21.57 -17.98
N PHE A 436 -27.82 20.27 -18.01
CA PHE A 436 -27.59 19.48 -16.84
C PHE A 436 -26.32 19.93 -16.05
N LEU A 437 -25.25 20.30 -16.75
CA LEU A 437 -24.05 20.90 -16.15
C LEU A 437 -24.42 22.22 -15.45
N ASN A 438 -25.15 23.11 -16.11
CA ASN A 438 -25.56 24.38 -15.53
C ASN A 438 -26.48 24.19 -14.32
N TRP A 439 -27.41 23.25 -14.37
CA TRP A 439 -28.21 22.87 -13.23
C TRP A 439 -27.34 22.36 -12.07
N THR A 440 -26.40 21.48 -12.31
CA THR A 440 -25.49 20.94 -11.29
C THR A 440 -24.66 22.03 -10.64
N LEU A 441 -24.08 22.92 -11.43
CA LEU A 441 -23.31 24.07 -10.92
C LEU A 441 -24.17 24.98 -10.03
N ASN A 442 -25.44 25.25 -10.41
CA ASN A 442 -26.35 26.03 -9.58
C ASN A 442 -26.70 25.35 -8.26
N GLU A 443 -26.84 24.02 -8.25
CA GLU A 443 -27.12 23.25 -7.02
C GLU A 443 -25.95 23.27 -6.02
N ILE A 444 -24.71 23.30 -6.50
CA ILE A 444 -23.53 23.35 -5.63
C ILE A 444 -23.03 24.77 -5.34
N LYS A 445 -23.49 25.79 -6.10
CA LYS A 445 -22.99 27.16 -6.01
C LYS A 445 -22.96 27.73 -4.59
N PRO A 446 -24.08 27.69 -3.80
CA PRO A 446 -24.07 28.26 -2.46
C PRO A 446 -22.99 27.64 -1.55
N LEU A 447 -22.76 26.34 -1.70
CA LEU A 447 -21.74 25.61 -0.96
C LEU A 447 -20.34 25.97 -1.44
N ALA A 448 -20.12 25.99 -2.75
CA ALA A 448 -18.85 26.30 -3.37
C ALA A 448 -18.37 27.73 -3.05
N GLU A 449 -19.29 28.72 -3.07
CA GLU A 449 -18.99 30.10 -2.68
C GLU A 449 -18.60 30.20 -1.20
N THR A 450 -19.32 29.49 -0.32
CA THR A 450 -19.04 29.52 1.12
C THR A 450 -17.74 28.79 1.47
N LEU A 451 -17.37 27.75 0.72
CA LEU A 451 -16.13 27.02 0.90
C LEU A 451 -14.93 27.65 0.15
N ASN A 452 -15.14 28.76 -0.57
CA ASN A 452 -14.14 29.43 -1.41
C ASN A 452 -13.58 28.53 -2.54
N LEU A 453 -14.42 27.68 -3.11
CA LEU A 453 -14.08 26.76 -4.19
C LEU A 453 -14.75 27.10 -5.52
N TRP A 454 -15.54 28.20 -5.57
CA TRP A 454 -16.30 28.57 -6.76
C TRP A 454 -15.42 28.96 -7.94
N ASP A 455 -14.33 29.67 -7.70
CA ASP A 455 -13.39 30.10 -8.74
C ASP A 455 -12.67 28.92 -9.42
N ASP A 456 -12.51 27.79 -8.70
CA ASP A 456 -11.93 26.57 -9.23
C ASP A 456 -12.79 25.94 -10.34
N LEU A 457 -14.09 26.27 -10.38
CA LEU A 457 -15.04 25.75 -11.35
C LEU A 457 -15.12 26.60 -12.65
N THR A 458 -14.28 27.63 -12.82
CA THR A 458 -14.30 28.52 -13.96
C THR A 458 -14.34 27.80 -15.30
N PRO A 459 -13.53 26.76 -15.58
CA PRO A 459 -13.60 26.03 -16.86
C PRO A 459 -14.96 25.37 -17.11
N LEU A 460 -15.61 24.87 -16.07
CA LEU A 460 -16.95 24.28 -16.18
C LEU A 460 -18.05 25.32 -16.39
N LEU A 461 -17.93 26.51 -15.81
CA LEU A 461 -18.82 27.64 -16.06
C LEU A 461 -18.72 28.11 -17.52
N GLU A 462 -17.52 28.13 -18.08
CA GLU A 462 -17.31 28.41 -19.51
C GLU A 462 -18.01 27.36 -20.39
N MET A 463 -17.85 26.07 -20.06
CA MET A 463 -18.54 24.98 -20.77
C MET A 463 -20.05 25.08 -20.69
N ALA A 464 -20.59 25.36 -19.50
CA ALA A 464 -22.03 25.57 -19.33
C ALA A 464 -22.56 26.75 -20.15
N SER A 465 -21.71 27.76 -20.38
CA SER A 465 -22.03 28.97 -21.19
C SER A 465 -21.79 28.80 -22.69
N GLY A 466 -21.43 27.58 -23.15
CA GLY A 466 -21.24 27.27 -24.55
C GLY A 466 -19.77 27.11 -25.01
N GLY A 467 -18.81 27.21 -24.08
CA GLY A 467 -17.40 26.91 -24.32
C GLY A 467 -17.14 25.42 -24.64
N PRO A 468 -16.04 25.09 -25.32
CA PRO A 468 -15.70 23.70 -25.66
C PRO A 468 -15.05 22.97 -24.50
N ASN A 469 -15.21 21.62 -24.45
CA ASN A 469 -14.39 20.74 -23.64
C ASN A 469 -12.99 20.53 -24.27
N THR A 470 -12.14 19.72 -23.64
CA THR A 470 -10.78 19.48 -24.15
C THR A 470 -10.80 18.71 -25.48
N ALA A 471 -11.71 17.73 -25.66
CA ALA A 471 -11.83 16.99 -26.91
C ALA A 471 -12.24 17.88 -28.08
N GLU A 472 -13.20 18.78 -27.90
CA GLU A 472 -13.61 19.73 -28.91
C GLU A 472 -12.48 20.70 -29.29
N ARG A 473 -11.73 21.21 -28.31
CA ARG A 473 -10.55 22.06 -28.55
C ARG A 473 -9.50 21.31 -29.37
N MET A 474 -9.20 20.07 -28.98
CA MET A 474 -8.23 19.21 -29.67
C MET A 474 -8.70 18.89 -31.07
N ARG A 475 -9.98 18.54 -31.28
CA ARG A 475 -10.57 18.26 -32.58
C ARG A 475 -10.48 19.49 -33.49
N ASN A 476 -10.82 20.67 -32.99
CA ASN A 476 -10.74 21.91 -33.75
C ASN A 476 -9.30 22.25 -34.18
N SER A 477 -8.34 22.07 -33.29
CA SER A 477 -6.91 22.26 -33.57
C SER A 477 -6.41 21.28 -34.64
N LEU A 478 -6.73 19.99 -34.49
CA LEU A 478 -6.35 18.97 -35.46
C LEU A 478 -7.01 19.20 -36.83
N ARG A 479 -8.31 19.58 -36.88
CA ARG A 479 -9.01 19.93 -38.12
C ARG A 479 -8.37 21.12 -38.85
N ALA A 480 -7.86 22.09 -38.15
CA ALA A 480 -7.13 23.21 -38.73
C ALA A 480 -5.85 22.76 -39.46
N GLU A 481 -5.18 21.71 -38.95
CA GLU A 481 -3.93 21.19 -39.54
C GLU A 481 -4.17 20.14 -40.65
N ILE A 482 -5.12 19.21 -40.42
CA ILE A 482 -5.34 18.09 -41.36
C ILE A 482 -6.45 18.36 -42.41
N GLY A 483 -7.26 19.43 -42.22
CA GLY A 483 -8.42 19.70 -43.09
C GLY A 483 -9.46 18.59 -43.00
N ASP A 484 -9.97 18.15 -44.18
CA ASP A 484 -10.98 17.09 -44.27
C ASP A 484 -10.39 15.66 -44.15
N ARG A 485 -9.08 15.52 -43.95
CA ARG A 485 -8.46 14.21 -43.74
C ARG A 485 -8.89 13.67 -42.37
N GLU A 486 -9.08 12.36 -42.30
CA GLU A 486 -9.42 11.70 -41.02
C GLU A 486 -8.16 11.20 -40.28
N VAL A 487 -7.14 10.81 -41.03
CA VAL A 487 -5.89 10.28 -40.46
C VAL A 487 -5.07 11.40 -39.86
N VAL A 488 -4.72 11.23 -38.60
CA VAL A 488 -3.83 12.14 -37.88
C VAL A 488 -2.38 11.69 -38.12
N PRO A 489 -1.54 12.51 -38.74
CA PRO A 489 -0.14 12.18 -38.99
C PRO A 489 0.66 12.00 -37.72
N LEU A 490 1.64 11.09 -37.75
CA LEU A 490 2.53 10.83 -36.58
C LEU A 490 3.19 12.12 -36.06
N GLU A 491 3.62 13.01 -36.95
CA GLU A 491 4.27 14.26 -36.54
C GLU A 491 3.37 15.16 -35.68
N LEU A 492 2.05 15.12 -35.92
CA LEU A 492 1.11 15.87 -35.07
C LEU A 492 0.91 15.20 -33.73
N LEU A 493 0.90 13.87 -33.65
CA LEU A 493 0.81 13.14 -32.38
C LEU A 493 2.05 13.39 -31.51
N LEU A 494 3.24 13.34 -32.11
CA LEU A 494 4.49 13.64 -31.41
C LEU A 494 4.49 15.09 -30.92
N LYS A 495 4.08 16.04 -31.78
CA LYS A 495 3.94 17.45 -31.38
C LYS A 495 2.96 17.62 -30.21
N MET A 496 1.82 16.93 -30.23
CA MET A 496 0.87 16.99 -29.13
C MET A 496 1.47 16.49 -27.80
N ALA A 497 2.24 15.40 -27.85
CA ALA A 497 2.93 14.87 -26.67
C ALA A 497 4.01 15.85 -26.17
N GLU A 498 4.78 16.47 -27.07
CA GLU A 498 5.77 17.50 -26.74
C GLU A 498 5.12 18.78 -26.16
N ASP A 499 4.01 19.24 -26.77
CA ASP A 499 3.24 20.39 -26.27
C ASP A 499 2.69 20.13 -24.86
N ARG A 500 2.26 18.88 -24.60
CA ARG A 500 1.84 18.45 -23.25
C ARG A 500 3.01 18.50 -22.27
N GLN A 501 4.15 17.95 -22.60
CA GLN A 501 5.36 18.01 -21.75
C GLN A 501 5.76 19.45 -21.44
N ALA A 502 5.73 20.33 -22.44
CA ALA A 502 6.01 21.75 -22.26
C ALA A 502 4.96 22.46 -21.37
N ALA A 503 3.69 22.04 -21.46
CA ALA A 503 2.64 22.56 -20.59
C ALA A 503 2.88 22.14 -19.12
N VAL A 504 3.17 20.88 -18.89
CA VAL A 504 3.48 20.37 -17.55
C VAL A 504 4.68 21.09 -16.93
N GLN A 505 5.70 21.41 -17.72
CA GLN A 505 6.84 22.18 -17.22
C GLN A 505 6.42 23.58 -16.74
N ARG A 506 5.54 24.27 -17.48
CA ARG A 506 4.98 25.56 -17.06
C ARG A 506 4.12 25.43 -15.81
N ASP A 507 3.35 24.32 -15.70
CA ASP A 507 2.56 24.02 -14.50
C ASP A 507 3.46 23.86 -13.28
N VAL A 508 4.61 23.15 -13.41
CA VAL A 508 5.60 23.02 -12.33
C VAL A 508 6.16 24.36 -11.86
N GLU A 509 6.46 25.26 -12.81
CA GLU A 509 6.93 26.62 -12.49
C GLU A 509 5.85 27.39 -11.71
N MET A 510 4.61 27.37 -12.18
CA MET A 510 3.47 28.00 -11.50
C MET A 510 3.23 27.40 -10.12
N ILE A 511 3.29 26.07 -10.00
CA ILE A 511 3.14 25.38 -8.70
C ILE A 511 4.23 25.82 -7.73
N ALA A 512 5.48 25.93 -8.18
CA ALA A 512 6.59 26.36 -7.34
C ALA A 512 6.39 27.78 -6.78
N GLU A 513 5.65 28.63 -7.46
CA GLU A 513 5.31 29.99 -7.00
C GLU A 513 4.08 30.01 -6.08
N THR A 514 3.14 29.09 -6.25
CA THR A 514 1.79 29.21 -5.66
C THR A 514 1.49 28.19 -4.55
N TYR A 515 2.22 27.08 -4.42
CA TYR A 515 1.91 26.00 -3.48
C TYR A 515 1.82 26.44 -2.02
N GLN A 516 2.57 27.47 -1.62
CA GLN A 516 2.56 28.00 -0.24
C GLN A 516 1.20 28.59 0.17
N SER A 517 0.33 28.88 -0.78
CA SER A 517 -1.02 29.39 -0.53
C SER A 517 -2.03 28.31 -0.14
N LEU A 518 -1.64 27.02 -0.10
CA LEU A 518 -2.52 25.88 0.18
C LEU A 518 -2.38 25.41 1.63
N PRO A 519 -3.22 25.89 2.58
CA PRO A 519 -3.14 25.49 3.98
C PRO A 519 -3.30 23.97 4.15
N GLY A 520 -2.43 23.34 4.93
CA GLY A 520 -2.44 21.89 5.17
C GLY A 520 -1.75 21.05 4.09
N ASP A 521 -1.54 21.59 2.88
CA ASP A 521 -0.94 20.88 1.75
C ASP A 521 0.47 21.41 1.38
N ALA A 522 0.77 22.66 1.71
CA ALA A 522 1.98 23.35 1.31
C ALA A 522 3.29 22.63 1.69
N THR A 523 3.36 22.06 2.88
CA THR A 523 4.56 21.37 3.36
C THR A 523 4.93 20.20 2.46
N ARG A 524 3.96 19.34 2.14
CA ARG A 524 4.18 18.16 1.29
C ARG A 524 4.55 18.52 -0.14
N LEU A 525 3.90 19.52 -0.71
CA LEU A 525 4.25 20.02 -2.04
C LEU A 525 5.65 20.64 -2.07
N GLY A 526 6.03 21.37 -1.02
CA GLY A 526 7.37 21.92 -0.85
C GLY A 526 8.44 20.83 -0.73
N GLU A 527 8.16 19.76 0.01
CA GLU A 527 9.05 18.59 0.11
C GLU A 527 9.23 17.90 -1.24
N PHE A 528 8.16 17.73 -2.01
CA PHE A 528 8.24 17.16 -3.35
C PHE A 528 9.10 18.02 -4.27
N LEU A 529 8.82 19.32 -4.32
CA LEU A 529 9.60 20.27 -5.13
C LEU A 529 11.08 20.30 -4.75
N GLN A 530 11.40 20.19 -3.47
CA GLN A 530 12.78 20.13 -3.02
C GLN A 530 13.46 18.86 -3.49
N ARG A 531 12.84 17.69 -3.27
CA ARG A 531 13.36 16.40 -3.73
C ARG A 531 13.52 16.35 -5.25
N ALA A 532 12.53 16.85 -5.99
CA ALA A 532 12.61 16.92 -7.45
C ALA A 532 13.75 17.81 -7.95
N ARG A 533 14.09 18.89 -7.23
CA ARG A 533 15.26 19.72 -7.54
C ARG A 533 16.58 19.00 -7.26
N ASP A 534 16.63 18.23 -6.17
CA ASP A 534 17.83 17.49 -5.79
C ASP A 534 18.08 16.32 -6.77
N ASP A 535 17.03 15.80 -7.42
CA ASP A 535 17.10 14.74 -8.43
C ASP A 535 17.55 15.21 -9.83
N VAL A 536 17.63 16.52 -10.09
CA VAL A 536 18.03 17.03 -11.41
C VAL A 536 19.50 16.69 -11.68
N HIS A 537 19.73 15.78 -12.62
CA HIS A 537 21.05 15.43 -13.12
C HIS A 537 21.71 16.64 -13.80
N PRO A 538 22.86 17.14 -13.34
CA PRO A 538 23.49 18.36 -13.86
C PRO A 538 23.98 18.27 -15.29
N ASP A 539 24.10 17.07 -15.86
CA ASP A 539 24.48 16.91 -17.25
C ASP A 539 23.43 16.11 -18.04
N PRO A 540 22.59 16.78 -18.87
CA PRO A 540 21.62 16.11 -19.71
C PRO A 540 22.25 15.19 -20.79
N ASN A 541 23.56 15.28 -21.02
CA ASN A 541 24.29 14.50 -22.01
C ASN A 541 25.16 13.40 -21.41
N ALA A 542 25.22 13.29 -20.07
CA ALA A 542 25.98 12.23 -19.45
C ALA A 542 25.28 10.88 -19.67
N PRO A 543 26.01 9.80 -20.05
CA PRO A 543 25.44 8.48 -20.11
C PRO A 543 25.07 8.06 -18.70
N VAL A 544 23.76 8.03 -18.43
CA VAL A 544 23.24 7.65 -17.12
C VAL A 544 23.15 6.13 -17.04
N ARG A 545 24.24 5.51 -16.71
CA ARG A 545 24.14 4.39 -15.76
C ARG A 545 23.92 5.03 -14.40
N PHE A 546 22.94 4.61 -13.66
CA PHE A 546 22.82 4.94 -12.25
C PHE A 546 24.07 4.38 -11.54
N ARG A 547 25.16 5.10 -11.70
CA ARG A 547 26.31 4.96 -10.85
C ARG A 547 26.25 6.07 -9.84
N PRO A 548 26.49 5.76 -8.58
CA PRO A 548 26.60 6.79 -7.56
C PRO A 548 27.54 7.85 -8.07
N ARG A 549 27.18 9.10 -7.85
CA ARG A 549 28.10 10.21 -8.05
C ARG A 549 28.91 10.35 -6.77
N PRO A 550 30.18 9.97 -6.72
CA PRO A 550 31.03 10.26 -5.58
C PRO A 550 31.12 11.76 -5.31
N GLU A 551 30.82 12.59 -6.32
CA GLU A 551 31.04 14.05 -6.31
C GLU A 551 29.76 14.85 -5.91
N ALA A 552 28.59 14.23 -5.88
CA ALA A 552 27.31 14.89 -5.52
C ALA A 552 26.92 14.69 -4.05
N LEU A 553 27.56 13.76 -3.35
CA LEU A 553 27.39 13.58 -1.92
C LEU A 553 28.23 14.67 -1.24
N VAL A 554 27.55 15.71 -0.74
CA VAL A 554 28.13 16.53 0.33
C VAL A 554 28.18 15.60 1.54
N GLU A 555 29.27 14.82 1.65
CA GLU A 555 29.53 14.08 2.87
C GLU A 555 29.73 15.11 3.97
N ILE A 556 28.81 15.08 4.95
CA ILE A 556 29.03 15.79 6.21
C ILE A 556 30.30 15.17 6.79
N ALA A 557 31.35 15.97 6.93
CA ALA A 557 32.59 15.50 7.56
C ALA A 557 32.32 15.32 9.05
N TYR A 558 32.18 14.07 9.47
CA TYR A 558 32.06 13.72 10.89
C TYR A 558 33.46 13.58 11.52
N PRO A 559 33.62 13.99 12.79
CA PRO A 559 34.91 13.91 13.48
C PRO A 559 35.39 12.46 13.70
N ASP A 560 34.48 11.52 13.85
CA ASP A 560 34.75 10.10 14.06
C ASP A 560 33.56 9.23 13.59
N LYS A 561 33.74 7.90 13.57
CA LYS A 561 32.73 6.95 13.12
C LYS A 561 31.48 6.92 14.01
N THR A 562 31.64 7.08 15.30
CA THR A 562 30.50 7.13 16.22
C THR A 562 29.61 8.32 15.89
N SER A 563 30.19 9.49 15.65
CA SER A 563 29.46 10.69 15.25
C SER A 563 28.75 10.53 13.91
N GLU A 564 29.37 9.86 12.94
CA GLU A 564 28.75 9.53 11.65
C GLU A 564 27.53 8.62 11.83
N ILE A 565 27.69 7.56 12.60
CA ILE A 565 26.62 6.59 12.89
C ILE A 565 25.46 7.26 13.63
N LEU A 566 25.78 8.09 14.63
CA LEU A 566 24.75 8.86 15.37
C LEU A 566 23.98 9.81 14.44
N GLY A 567 24.68 10.55 13.57
CA GLY A 567 24.03 11.45 12.63
C GLY A 567 23.09 10.72 11.66
N LEU A 568 23.42 9.51 11.22
CA LEU A 568 22.54 8.68 10.40
C LEU A 568 21.38 8.10 11.23
N ALA A 569 21.66 7.65 12.46
CA ALA A 569 20.64 7.14 13.38
C ALA A 569 19.58 8.20 13.71
N GLU A 570 20.02 9.43 14.00
CA GLU A 570 19.09 10.55 14.24
C GLU A 570 18.17 10.80 13.04
N GLN A 571 18.69 10.74 11.81
CA GLN A 571 17.88 10.90 10.60
C GLN A 571 16.84 9.80 10.47
N LEU A 572 17.22 8.55 10.75
CA LEU A 572 16.29 7.42 10.75
C LEU A 572 15.24 7.53 11.87
N ILE A 573 15.61 7.97 13.07
CA ILE A 573 14.70 8.15 14.21
C ILE A 573 13.64 9.22 13.90
N ARG A 574 14.01 10.31 13.22
CA ARG A 574 13.08 11.38 12.80
C ARG A 574 12.03 10.91 11.80
N ILE A 575 12.16 9.71 11.23
CA ILE A 575 11.13 9.10 10.39
C ILE A 575 10.26 8.19 11.27
N PRO A 576 9.01 8.58 11.55
CA PRO A 576 8.14 7.83 12.45
C PRO A 576 7.51 6.61 11.76
N SER A 577 8.33 5.64 11.40
CA SER A 577 7.99 4.42 10.65
C SER A 577 7.25 3.39 11.51
N VAL A 578 6.06 3.75 11.99
CA VAL A 578 5.23 2.93 12.89
C VAL A 578 4.46 1.87 12.12
N THR A 579 4.53 0.60 12.55
CA THR A 579 3.78 -0.51 11.94
C THR A 579 2.76 -1.17 12.87
N ALA A 580 2.80 -0.89 14.16
CA ALA A 580 1.83 -1.48 15.08
C ALA A 580 0.47 -0.76 15.03
N CYS A 581 -0.61 -1.53 14.82
CA CYS A 581 -1.98 -1.03 14.88
C CYS A 581 -2.36 -0.58 16.32
N PRO A 582 -3.19 0.45 16.50
CA PRO A 582 -3.95 1.15 15.45
C PRO A 582 -3.24 2.36 14.80
N GLU A 583 -2.02 2.68 15.17
CA GLU A 583 -1.32 3.90 14.76
C GLU A 583 -0.35 3.69 13.59
N GLU A 584 -0.60 2.67 12.78
CA GLU A 584 0.23 2.34 11.63
C GLU A 584 0.41 3.54 10.68
N ARG A 585 1.67 3.80 10.26
CA ARG A 585 2.06 4.92 9.40
C ARG A 585 2.83 4.40 8.18
N LEU A 586 2.11 3.73 7.28
CA LEU A 586 2.72 3.05 6.12
C LEU A 586 3.54 3.98 5.22
N ASP A 587 3.13 5.22 5.05
CA ASP A 587 3.89 6.19 4.24
C ASP A 587 5.23 6.53 4.88
N GLU A 588 5.30 6.57 6.21
CA GLU A 588 6.54 6.78 6.93
C GLU A 588 7.45 5.54 6.90
N VAL A 589 6.86 4.35 6.90
CA VAL A 589 7.61 3.10 6.70
C VAL A 589 8.24 3.09 5.31
N ARG A 590 7.49 3.47 4.28
CA ARG A 590 7.99 3.61 2.90
C ARG A 590 9.06 4.70 2.80
N ARG A 591 8.86 5.83 3.50
CA ARG A 591 9.84 6.92 3.56
C ARG A 591 11.16 6.46 4.17
N ALA A 592 11.11 5.67 5.24
CA ALA A 592 12.32 5.10 5.85
C ALA A 592 13.04 4.13 4.90
N ALA A 593 12.28 3.26 4.23
CA ALA A 593 12.84 2.35 3.23
C ALA A 593 13.48 3.12 2.06
N THR A 594 12.81 4.16 1.55
CA THR A 594 13.33 4.99 0.47
C THR A 594 14.60 5.72 0.90
N PHE A 595 14.62 6.28 2.11
CA PHE A 595 15.82 6.93 2.66
C PHE A 595 17.02 5.97 2.71
N ILE A 596 16.80 4.73 3.19
CA ILE A 596 17.86 3.71 3.24
C ILE A 596 18.28 3.31 1.83
N TYR A 597 17.32 3.11 0.92
CA TYR A 597 17.57 2.75 -0.46
C TYR A 597 18.45 3.81 -1.15
N ASP A 598 18.12 5.09 -1.01
CA ASP A 598 18.91 6.20 -1.57
C ASP A 598 20.30 6.23 -0.97
N TYR A 599 20.40 6.08 0.36
CA TYR A 599 21.70 6.06 1.05
C TYR A 599 22.64 4.99 0.48
N VAL A 600 22.16 3.76 0.28
CA VAL A 600 23.01 2.64 -0.16
C VAL A 600 23.28 2.67 -1.66
N ARG A 601 22.27 3.01 -2.48
CA ARG A 601 22.42 3.10 -3.93
C ARG A 601 23.40 4.20 -4.32
N ASP A 602 23.26 5.38 -3.74
CA ASP A 602 24.10 6.53 -4.06
C ASP A 602 25.59 6.29 -3.71
N ARG A 603 25.86 5.28 -2.90
CA ARG A 603 27.21 4.84 -2.55
C ARG A 603 27.71 3.64 -3.34
N GLY A 604 26.87 3.02 -4.17
CA GLY A 604 27.24 1.93 -5.08
C GLY A 604 27.09 0.54 -4.51
N LEU A 605 26.33 0.37 -3.42
CA LEU A 605 25.92 -0.94 -2.95
C LEU A 605 24.81 -1.51 -3.87
N GLU A 606 24.79 -2.81 -4.07
CA GLU A 606 23.66 -3.47 -4.71
C GLU A 606 22.48 -3.51 -3.74
N VAL A 607 21.28 -3.22 -4.23
CA VAL A 607 20.10 -3.26 -3.41
C VAL A 607 18.93 -3.86 -4.18
N ARG A 608 18.21 -4.77 -3.52
CA ARG A 608 16.92 -5.30 -3.98
C ARG A 608 15.83 -4.81 -3.05
N TYR A 609 14.74 -4.38 -3.64
CA TYR A 609 13.62 -3.78 -2.93
C TYR A 609 12.40 -4.70 -3.07
N PHE A 610 11.91 -5.28 -1.97
CA PHE A 610 10.74 -6.15 -1.91
C PHE A 610 9.54 -5.43 -1.28
N ASP A 611 8.34 -5.88 -1.63
CA ASP A 611 7.06 -5.50 -0.99
C ASP A 611 6.85 -3.99 -0.85
N ARG A 612 7.17 -3.25 -1.91
CA ARG A 612 7.16 -1.78 -1.95
C ARG A 612 5.85 -1.15 -1.52
N ASP A 613 4.74 -1.86 -1.74
CA ASP A 613 3.40 -1.27 -1.63
C ASP A 613 2.90 -1.20 -0.18
N LYS A 614 3.39 -2.08 0.70
CA LYS A 614 2.91 -2.13 2.08
C LYS A 614 4.04 -2.10 3.12
N TYR A 615 4.77 -3.19 3.24
CA TYR A 615 5.88 -3.30 4.20
C TYR A 615 7.18 -3.59 3.46
N PRO A 616 7.87 -2.54 3.02
CA PRO A 616 9.06 -2.72 2.21
C PRO A 616 10.17 -3.45 2.96
N ALA A 617 10.89 -4.29 2.20
CA ALA A 617 12.13 -4.91 2.66
C ALA A 617 13.25 -4.65 1.66
N LEU A 618 14.47 -4.50 2.14
CA LEU A 618 15.66 -4.18 1.38
C LEU A 618 16.74 -5.25 1.61
N LEU A 619 17.15 -5.96 0.55
CA LEU A 619 18.37 -6.76 0.60
C LEU A 619 19.50 -5.93 -0.01
N ILE A 620 20.53 -5.68 0.78
CA ILE A 620 21.67 -4.85 0.44
C ILE A 620 22.92 -5.73 0.39
N GLY A 621 23.68 -5.66 -0.67
CA GLY A 621 24.91 -6.42 -0.85
C GLY A 621 26.04 -5.58 -1.41
N PHE A 622 27.25 -6.12 -1.32
CA PHE A 622 28.38 -5.59 -2.08
C PHE A 622 28.25 -6.00 -3.55
N PRO A 623 28.85 -5.25 -4.49
CA PRO A 623 28.78 -5.59 -5.91
C PRO A 623 29.20 -7.04 -6.19
N GLY A 624 28.28 -7.86 -6.71
CA GLY A 624 28.47 -9.28 -6.98
C GLY A 624 28.28 -10.22 -5.79
N GLU A 625 28.01 -9.72 -4.59
CA GLU A 625 27.87 -10.51 -3.34
C GLU A 625 26.47 -10.46 -2.74
N ILE A 626 25.44 -10.23 -3.55
CA ILE A 626 24.05 -10.10 -3.06
C ILE A 626 23.54 -11.42 -2.43
N TYR A 627 24.05 -12.58 -2.86
CA TYR A 627 23.72 -13.90 -2.35
C TYR A 627 24.78 -14.43 -1.37
N ALA A 628 25.18 -13.61 -0.41
CA ALA A 628 26.22 -13.94 0.54
C ALA A 628 25.79 -15.01 1.57
N PRO A 629 26.72 -15.86 2.07
CA PRO A 629 26.41 -16.87 3.09
C PRO A 629 26.13 -16.30 4.48
N VAL A 630 26.64 -15.10 4.77
CA VAL A 630 26.37 -14.39 6.03
C VAL A 630 25.36 -13.28 5.76
N MET A 631 24.21 -13.38 6.41
CA MET A 631 23.18 -12.37 6.35
C MET A 631 23.09 -11.62 7.68
N LEU A 632 23.36 -10.31 7.63
CA LEU A 632 22.97 -9.41 8.70
C LEU A 632 21.49 -9.08 8.54
N SER A 633 20.77 -8.96 9.64
CA SER A 633 19.34 -8.64 9.60
C SER A 633 19.01 -7.55 10.59
N GLY A 634 18.08 -6.67 10.20
CA GLY A 634 17.55 -5.60 11.03
C GLY A 634 16.21 -5.12 10.53
N HIS A 635 15.61 -4.21 11.29
CA HIS A 635 14.36 -3.55 10.91
C HIS A 635 14.44 -2.04 11.09
N PHE A 636 13.64 -1.33 10.33
CA PHE A 636 13.56 0.14 10.38
C PHE A 636 12.18 0.65 10.79
N ASP A 637 11.24 -0.25 11.03
CA ASP A 637 9.96 0.08 11.65
C ASP A 637 10.07 0.14 13.17
N VAL A 638 9.07 0.72 13.80
CA VAL A 638 9.01 0.94 15.25
C VAL A 638 7.59 0.82 15.76
N VAL A 639 7.44 0.58 17.07
CA VAL A 639 6.14 0.64 17.75
C VAL A 639 5.66 2.10 17.91
N PRO A 640 4.36 2.36 18.16
CA PRO A 640 3.83 3.68 18.43
C PRO A 640 4.53 4.39 19.60
N PRO A 641 4.64 5.73 19.58
CA PRO A 641 5.09 6.49 20.72
C PRO A 641 4.02 6.53 21.81
N GLU A 642 4.40 6.93 23.01
CA GLU A 642 3.44 7.29 24.05
C GLU A 642 2.66 8.56 23.65
N PRO A 643 1.42 8.76 24.09
CA PRO A 643 0.70 10.00 23.85
C PRO A 643 1.48 11.23 24.37
N ASP A 644 1.49 12.29 23.59
CA ASP A 644 2.23 13.53 23.87
C ASP A 644 3.76 13.38 23.97
N ASP A 645 4.32 12.38 23.30
CA ASP A 645 5.73 12.05 23.35
C ASP A 645 6.50 12.62 22.15
N HIS A 646 7.66 13.20 22.44
CA HIS A 646 8.62 13.73 21.45
C HIS A 646 9.65 12.67 21.01
N GLN A 647 9.33 11.40 21.05
CA GLN A 647 10.26 10.28 20.79
C GLN A 647 10.84 10.27 19.36
N PHE A 648 10.22 10.96 18.41
CA PHE A 648 10.78 11.16 17.05
C PHE A 648 11.65 12.43 16.91
N GLU A 649 11.92 13.10 18.00
CA GLU A 649 12.87 14.20 18.11
C GLU A 649 14.14 13.72 18.85
N PRO A 650 15.06 13.00 18.17
CA PRO A 650 16.21 12.39 18.84
C PRO A 650 17.10 13.46 19.47
N HIS A 651 17.65 13.15 20.64
CA HIS A 651 18.59 14.01 21.33
C HIS A 651 19.63 13.21 22.11
N LEU A 652 20.77 13.83 22.32
CA LEU A 652 21.88 13.26 23.10
C LEU A 652 21.80 13.76 24.54
N ASP A 653 21.85 12.84 25.49
CA ASP A 653 22.00 13.17 26.91
C ASP A 653 22.99 12.21 27.58
N GLY A 654 24.12 12.75 28.02
CA GLY A 654 25.25 11.96 28.51
C GLY A 654 25.74 10.96 27.47
N ASP A 655 25.82 9.70 27.89
CA ASP A 655 26.26 8.58 27.03
C ASP A 655 25.11 7.94 26.24
N TYR A 656 23.97 8.61 26.09
CA TYR A 656 22.80 8.02 25.46
C TYR A 656 22.23 8.88 24.31
N LEU A 657 21.83 8.20 23.26
CA LEU A 657 20.95 8.72 22.22
C LEU A 657 19.51 8.32 22.55
N TRP A 658 18.65 9.29 22.77
CA TRP A 658 17.23 9.12 23.10
C TRP A 658 16.38 9.23 21.86
N GLY A 659 15.35 8.39 21.76
CA GLY A 659 14.35 8.42 20.71
C GLY A 659 13.74 7.05 20.44
N ARG A 660 12.57 7.03 19.81
CA ARG A 660 11.88 5.80 19.38
C ARG A 660 12.66 5.14 18.24
N GLY A 661 13.05 3.89 18.44
CA GLY A 661 13.94 3.16 17.53
C GLY A 661 15.42 3.36 17.84
N ALA A 662 15.79 4.18 18.83
CA ALA A 662 17.21 4.36 19.19
C ALA A 662 17.84 3.05 19.64
N ALA A 663 17.18 2.29 20.53
CA ALA A 663 17.64 1.01 21.01
C ALA A 663 17.12 -0.18 20.18
N ASP A 664 15.97 -0.02 19.51
CA ASP A 664 15.25 -1.05 18.78
C ASP A 664 14.73 -0.51 17.44
N MET A 665 15.51 -0.59 16.30
CA MET A 665 16.96 -0.87 16.31
C MET A 665 17.70 0.04 15.31
N LYS A 666 17.18 1.27 15.04
CA LYS A 666 17.67 2.19 14.01
C LYS A 666 19.16 2.57 14.16
N THR A 667 19.71 2.56 15.38
CA THR A 667 21.14 2.82 15.58
C THR A 667 21.99 1.67 15.08
N VAL A 668 21.56 0.42 15.25
CA VAL A 668 22.27 -0.73 14.68
C VAL A 668 22.14 -0.73 13.16
N VAL A 669 20.96 -0.37 12.61
CA VAL A 669 20.78 -0.19 11.16
C VAL A 669 21.77 0.85 10.63
N ALA A 670 21.87 2.01 11.28
CA ALA A 670 22.85 3.04 10.90
C ALA A 670 24.29 2.51 10.94
N THR A 671 24.63 1.71 11.95
CA THR A 671 25.97 1.09 12.06
C THR A 671 26.26 0.14 10.90
N TYR A 672 25.29 -0.69 10.50
CA TYR A 672 25.42 -1.56 9.34
C TYR A 672 25.64 -0.80 8.04
N LEU A 673 24.84 0.24 7.82
CA LEU A 673 24.91 1.05 6.60
C LEU A 673 26.26 1.80 6.47
N VAL A 674 26.73 2.39 7.57
CA VAL A 674 28.04 3.07 7.59
C VAL A 674 29.18 2.06 7.39
N TRP A 675 29.11 0.91 8.03
CA TRP A 675 30.10 -0.15 7.83
C TRP A 675 30.16 -0.64 6.38
N MET A 676 29.01 -0.93 5.76
CA MET A 676 28.96 -1.36 4.37
C MET A 676 29.49 -0.29 3.41
N LYS A 677 29.16 0.97 3.65
CA LYS A 677 29.70 2.11 2.91
C LYS A 677 31.24 2.15 3.00
N ASP A 678 31.81 1.99 4.18
CA ASP A 678 33.25 2.07 4.38
C ASP A 678 33.99 0.88 3.74
N VAL A 679 33.40 -0.31 3.76
CA VAL A 679 33.95 -1.51 3.10
C VAL A 679 34.04 -1.33 1.58
N LEU A 680 33.07 -0.66 0.96
CA LEU A 680 33.09 -0.38 -0.48
C LEU A 680 34.34 0.37 -0.94
N HIS A 681 34.89 1.23 -0.09
CA HIS A 681 36.07 2.04 -0.41
C HIS A 681 37.41 1.27 -0.21
N ARG A 682 37.35 0.00 0.19
CA ARG A 682 38.53 -0.83 0.39
C ARG A 682 38.97 -1.50 -0.90
N SER A 683 40.27 -1.54 -1.15
CA SER A 683 40.84 -2.12 -2.36
C SER A 683 40.98 -3.64 -2.35
N ALA A 684 40.60 -4.32 -1.29
CA ALA A 684 40.93 -5.74 -1.03
C ALA A 684 39.80 -6.75 -1.33
N GLY A 685 38.76 -6.35 -2.03
CA GLY A 685 37.58 -7.21 -2.26
C GLY A 685 36.51 -7.02 -1.20
N TYR A 686 35.36 -7.69 -1.38
CA TYR A 686 34.21 -7.55 -0.49
C TYR A 686 33.98 -8.81 0.35
N PRO A 687 33.68 -8.68 1.63
CA PRO A 687 33.33 -9.83 2.45
C PRO A 687 32.01 -10.46 1.96
N PRO A 688 31.87 -11.79 2.07
CA PRO A 688 30.65 -12.50 1.67
C PRO A 688 29.52 -12.27 2.69
N VAL A 689 29.07 -11.03 2.79
CA VAL A 689 28.04 -10.55 3.75
C VAL A 689 27.02 -9.73 3.00
N ASN A 690 25.75 -9.96 3.27
CA ASN A 690 24.65 -9.08 2.86
C ASN A 690 23.85 -8.62 4.08
N LEU A 691 22.96 -7.66 3.87
CA LEU A 691 22.12 -7.06 4.90
C LEU A 691 20.65 -7.08 4.43
N LEU A 692 19.80 -7.74 5.20
CA LEU A 692 18.36 -7.71 5.00
C LEU A 692 17.73 -6.76 6.03
N LEU A 693 17.08 -5.71 5.55
CA LEU A 693 16.33 -4.76 6.37
C LEU A 693 14.84 -4.87 6.06
N VAL A 694 14.01 -5.00 7.09
CA VAL A 694 12.56 -5.14 6.94
C VAL A 694 11.80 -4.00 7.63
N GLY A 695 10.63 -3.68 7.12
CA GLY A 695 9.78 -2.60 7.62
C GLY A 695 8.51 -3.10 8.33
N ASN A 696 8.55 -4.29 8.96
CA ASN A 696 7.39 -4.87 9.62
C ASN A 696 7.75 -5.89 10.72
N GLU A 697 8.91 -5.77 11.34
CA GLU A 697 9.30 -6.65 12.45
C GLU A 697 8.37 -6.48 13.64
N GLU A 698 8.05 -5.25 13.98
CA GLU A 698 7.25 -4.87 15.15
C GLU A 698 5.77 -5.32 15.07
N ASN A 699 5.28 -5.61 13.87
CA ASN A 699 3.97 -6.25 13.72
C ASN A 699 4.03 -7.79 13.64
N GLY A 700 5.21 -8.39 13.75
CA GLY A 700 5.44 -9.82 13.81
C GLY A 700 5.83 -10.49 12.48
N GLU A 701 6.22 -9.73 11.45
CA GLU A 701 6.65 -10.24 10.14
C GLU A 701 5.68 -11.27 9.54
N ILE A 702 4.42 -10.89 9.42
CA ILE A 702 3.37 -11.79 8.93
C ILE A 702 3.61 -12.10 7.45
N GLU A 703 3.69 -13.38 7.07
CA GLU A 703 3.71 -13.76 5.65
C GLU A 703 2.52 -13.17 4.89
N PRO A 704 2.72 -12.70 3.68
CA PRO A 704 3.91 -12.82 2.80
C PRO A 704 4.90 -11.65 2.87
N MET A 705 5.16 -11.10 4.03
CA MET A 705 5.99 -9.90 4.21
C MET A 705 7.08 -10.14 5.25
N GLY A 706 8.12 -9.29 5.22
CA GLY A 706 9.24 -9.37 6.15
C GLY A 706 10.30 -10.40 5.79
N THR A 707 11.06 -10.81 6.77
CA THR A 707 12.20 -11.73 6.61
C THR A 707 11.82 -13.08 5.99
N PRO A 708 10.73 -13.78 6.43
CA PRO A 708 10.38 -15.07 5.84
C PRO A 708 9.99 -14.96 4.36
N HIS A 709 9.29 -13.90 3.99
CA HIS A 709 8.92 -13.65 2.60
C HIS A 709 10.13 -13.35 1.72
N ALA A 710 11.01 -12.44 2.18
CA ALA A 710 12.23 -12.11 1.45
C ALA A 710 13.12 -13.36 1.23
N LEU A 711 13.30 -14.18 2.27
CA LEU A 711 14.05 -15.43 2.17
C LEU A 711 13.40 -16.42 1.18
N SER A 712 12.07 -16.53 1.18
CA SER A 712 11.33 -17.38 0.24
C SER A 712 11.50 -16.92 -1.21
N LEU A 713 11.43 -15.60 -1.47
CA LEU A 713 11.66 -15.05 -2.81
C LEU A 713 13.08 -15.32 -3.29
N LEU A 714 14.08 -15.09 -2.44
CA LEU A 714 15.49 -15.33 -2.78
C LEU A 714 15.76 -16.82 -3.05
N ALA A 715 15.15 -17.73 -2.31
CA ALA A 715 15.24 -19.15 -2.56
C ALA A 715 14.61 -19.52 -3.91
N SER A 716 13.42 -18.98 -4.22
CA SER A 716 12.70 -19.26 -5.47
C SER A 716 13.42 -18.69 -6.69
N GLU A 717 13.99 -17.52 -6.62
CA GLU A 717 14.79 -16.92 -7.70
C GLU A 717 16.02 -17.74 -8.07
N THR A 718 16.55 -18.50 -7.11
CA THR A 718 17.74 -19.36 -7.28
C THR A 718 17.37 -20.84 -7.43
N GLU A 719 16.12 -21.17 -7.68
CA GLU A 719 15.61 -22.57 -7.75
C GLU A 719 16.31 -23.40 -8.83
N GLY A 720 16.92 -22.79 -9.84
CA GLY A 720 17.77 -23.45 -10.84
C GLY A 720 19.20 -23.77 -10.35
N SER A 721 19.62 -23.26 -9.22
CA SER A 721 20.90 -23.56 -8.56
C SER A 721 20.74 -24.73 -7.59
N THR A 722 21.82 -25.50 -7.36
CA THR A 722 21.76 -26.67 -6.45
C THR A 722 22.81 -26.50 -5.36
N PRO A 723 22.40 -26.20 -4.13
CA PRO A 723 21.05 -25.92 -3.63
C PRO A 723 20.57 -24.48 -3.96
N PRO A 724 19.26 -24.19 -3.86
CA PRO A 724 18.75 -22.82 -3.85
C PRO A 724 19.40 -21.97 -2.77
N TYR A 725 19.45 -20.64 -3.00
CA TYR A 725 20.07 -19.76 -2.03
C TYR A 725 19.37 -19.81 -0.67
N ALA A 726 20.17 -19.98 0.34
CA ALA A 726 19.79 -19.79 1.74
C ALA A 726 21.04 -19.31 2.50
N PRO A 727 20.96 -18.24 3.29
CA PRO A 727 22.08 -17.82 4.12
C PRO A 727 22.48 -18.95 5.08
N GLN A 728 23.79 -19.16 5.25
CA GLN A 728 24.33 -20.18 6.15
C GLN A 728 24.32 -19.74 7.61
N ILE A 729 24.19 -18.45 7.84
CA ILE A 729 23.92 -17.83 9.13
C ILE A 729 23.14 -16.54 8.93
N LEU A 730 22.17 -16.28 9.80
CA LEU A 730 21.47 -15.01 9.91
C LEU A 730 21.77 -14.38 11.28
N ILE A 731 22.33 -13.17 11.27
CA ILE A 731 22.67 -12.42 12.49
C ILE A 731 21.72 -11.24 12.62
N ALA A 732 20.74 -11.38 13.49
CA ALA A 732 19.80 -10.29 13.79
C ALA A 732 20.46 -9.28 14.73
N GLY A 733 20.46 -7.99 14.33
CA GLY A 733 21.14 -6.90 15.05
C GLY A 733 20.39 -6.35 16.24
N GLU A 734 19.44 -7.11 16.76
CA GLU A 734 18.67 -6.73 17.93
C GLU A 734 19.54 -6.50 19.16
N ARG A 735 19.12 -5.56 19.98
CA ARG A 735 19.81 -5.20 21.23
C ARG A 735 20.12 -6.43 22.10
N THR A 736 21.38 -6.64 22.46
CA THR A 736 21.83 -7.73 23.36
C THR A 736 22.62 -7.26 24.58
N GLY A 737 22.97 -5.98 24.64
CA GLY A 737 23.39 -5.31 25.89
C GLY A 737 22.17 -4.81 26.65
N GLU A 738 21.60 -5.67 27.50
CA GLU A 738 20.28 -5.43 28.09
C GLU A 738 20.30 -4.61 29.40
N ARG A 739 21.47 -4.46 30.03
CA ARG A 739 21.61 -3.54 31.19
C ARG A 739 21.75 -2.10 30.73
N GLY A 740 22.10 -1.91 29.42
CA GLY A 740 22.14 -0.61 28.80
C GLY A 740 23.41 0.22 29.04
N ASP A 741 24.44 -0.39 29.61
CA ASP A 741 25.75 0.23 29.87
C ASP A 741 26.93 -0.70 29.43
N GLU A 742 26.63 -1.79 28.72
CA GLU A 742 27.63 -2.72 28.22
C GLU A 742 28.29 -2.21 26.94
N LEU A 743 29.61 -2.32 26.85
CA LEU A 743 30.37 -2.09 25.62
C LEU A 743 30.15 -3.22 24.61
N TRP A 744 29.89 -4.43 25.08
CA TRP A 744 29.69 -5.62 24.27
C TRP A 744 28.39 -6.30 24.65
N GLY A 745 27.49 -6.44 23.69
CA GLY A 745 26.29 -7.27 23.83
C GLY A 745 26.62 -8.76 23.87
N GLU A 746 25.76 -9.55 24.46
CA GLU A 746 25.87 -11.02 24.43
C GLU A 746 25.65 -11.54 23.00
N ILE A 747 26.33 -12.62 22.62
CA ILE A 747 26.05 -13.34 21.38
C ILE A 747 25.03 -14.41 21.68
N CYS A 748 23.76 -14.13 21.38
CA CYS A 748 22.65 -15.03 21.69
C CYS A 748 22.51 -16.09 20.59
N THR A 749 22.89 -17.32 20.91
CA THR A 749 22.83 -18.47 20.00
C THR A 749 21.51 -19.23 20.10
N GLN A 750 20.64 -18.83 21.00
CA GLN A 750 19.28 -19.33 21.13
C GLN A 750 18.31 -18.17 21.17
N ASN A 751 17.19 -18.32 20.46
CA ASN A 751 16.12 -17.33 20.44
C ASN A 751 14.76 -18.00 20.61
N ARG A 752 13.85 -17.39 21.37
CA ARG A 752 12.47 -17.87 21.49
C ARG A 752 11.71 -17.74 20.19
N GLY A 753 10.77 -18.65 19.97
CA GLY A 753 9.77 -18.56 18.92
C GLY A 753 8.55 -17.75 19.35
N ILE A 754 7.55 -17.76 18.47
CA ILE A 754 6.24 -17.12 18.69
C ILE A 754 5.16 -18.11 18.27
N MET A 755 4.19 -18.36 19.15
CA MET A 755 2.95 -19.04 18.80
C MET A 755 1.79 -18.20 19.32
N ARG A 756 0.86 -17.87 18.41
CA ARG A 756 -0.38 -17.18 18.76
C ARG A 756 -1.54 -18.04 18.33
N PHE A 757 -2.53 -18.15 19.20
CA PHE A 757 -3.75 -18.85 18.83
C PHE A 757 -4.96 -18.26 19.53
N ASP A 758 -6.10 -18.42 18.87
CA ASP A 758 -7.39 -18.01 19.38
C ASP A 758 -8.25 -19.24 19.68
N VAL A 759 -8.99 -19.16 20.76
CA VAL A 759 -10.00 -20.14 21.12
C VAL A 759 -11.37 -19.47 21.02
N VAL A 760 -12.21 -19.99 20.12
CA VAL A 760 -13.53 -19.42 19.83
C VAL A 760 -14.60 -20.34 20.37
N ALA A 761 -15.52 -19.78 21.14
CA ALA A 761 -16.75 -20.43 21.56
C ALA A 761 -17.95 -19.81 20.85
N ARG A 762 -18.85 -20.66 20.35
CA ARG A 762 -20.07 -20.24 19.67
C ARG A 762 -21.29 -20.63 20.49
N GLY A 763 -22.20 -19.70 20.63
CA GLY A 763 -23.47 -19.87 21.35
C GLY A 763 -24.67 -19.53 20.47
N GLN A 764 -25.77 -19.37 21.10
CA GLN A 764 -27.00 -18.95 20.48
C GLN A 764 -27.48 -17.65 21.12
N ARG A 765 -27.72 -16.64 20.31
CA ARG A 765 -28.25 -15.38 20.77
C ARG A 765 -29.72 -15.53 21.17
N GLY A 766 -30.05 -15.04 22.34
CA GLY A 766 -31.40 -15.09 22.86
C GLY A 766 -31.59 -14.21 24.09
N HIS A 767 -32.82 -14.18 24.61
CA HIS A 767 -33.11 -13.43 25.83
C HIS A 767 -32.62 -14.24 27.05
N SER A 768 -31.77 -13.64 27.88
CA SER A 768 -31.15 -14.32 29.05
C SER A 768 -32.14 -14.88 30.07
N GLY A 769 -33.39 -14.40 30.14
CA GLY A 769 -34.43 -14.83 31.03
C GLY A 769 -35.30 -15.99 30.51
N THR A 770 -35.04 -16.54 29.29
CA THR A 770 -35.81 -17.66 28.75
C THR A 770 -35.18 -19.01 29.06
N THR A 771 -36.00 -20.02 29.34
CA THR A 771 -35.53 -21.39 29.53
C THR A 771 -35.09 -22.01 28.20
N GLY A 772 -33.93 -22.69 28.21
CA GLY A 772 -33.34 -23.31 26.99
C GLY A 772 -32.30 -22.48 26.27
N VAL A 773 -31.81 -21.46 26.90
CA VAL A 773 -30.69 -20.65 26.36
C VAL A 773 -29.38 -21.43 26.43
N SER A 774 -28.51 -21.23 25.44
CA SER A 774 -27.21 -21.89 25.32
C SER A 774 -26.29 -21.71 26.56
N ALA A 775 -25.32 -22.61 26.70
CA ALA A 775 -24.29 -22.54 27.71
C ALA A 775 -23.65 -21.13 27.81
N ASP A 776 -23.31 -20.73 29.05
CA ASP A 776 -22.60 -19.50 29.32
C ASP A 776 -21.20 -19.56 28.66
N LEU A 777 -21.02 -18.77 27.61
CA LEU A 777 -19.75 -18.72 26.89
C LEU A 777 -18.60 -18.20 27.73
N THR A 778 -18.89 -17.41 28.78
CA THR A 778 -17.89 -16.95 29.75
C THR A 778 -17.36 -18.12 30.56
N GLU A 779 -18.25 -18.94 31.12
CA GLU A 779 -17.85 -20.15 31.86
C GLU A 779 -17.14 -21.15 30.96
N GLN A 780 -17.59 -21.31 29.71
CA GLN A 780 -16.93 -22.19 28.73
C GLN A 780 -15.49 -21.74 28.43
N LEU A 781 -15.25 -20.44 28.17
CA LEU A 781 -13.89 -19.94 27.95
C LEU A 781 -13.03 -19.94 29.20
N LEU A 782 -13.57 -19.71 30.38
CA LEU A 782 -12.83 -19.83 31.65
C LEU A 782 -12.41 -21.28 31.92
N ALA A 783 -13.29 -22.23 31.64
CA ALA A 783 -12.96 -23.66 31.73
C ALA A 783 -11.90 -24.04 30.71
N ALA A 784 -12.03 -23.54 29.48
CA ALA A 784 -11.04 -23.72 28.40
C ALA A 784 -9.68 -23.13 28.79
N ARG A 785 -9.64 -21.94 29.37
CA ARG A 785 -8.41 -21.32 29.88
C ARG A 785 -7.71 -22.21 30.91
N ALA A 786 -8.46 -22.78 31.87
CA ALA A 786 -7.89 -23.66 32.88
C ALA A 786 -7.30 -24.93 32.25
N ALA A 787 -8.04 -25.57 31.36
CA ALA A 787 -7.60 -26.79 30.67
C ALA A 787 -6.39 -26.52 29.76
N ILE A 788 -6.43 -25.43 28.95
CA ILE A 788 -5.32 -25.01 28.08
C ILE A 788 -4.08 -24.68 28.91
N THR A 789 -4.22 -24.02 30.06
CA THR A 789 -3.08 -23.80 30.96
C THR A 789 -2.44 -25.14 31.36
N GLY A 790 -3.25 -26.16 31.62
CA GLY A 790 -2.76 -27.51 31.89
C GLY A 790 -2.05 -28.16 30.70
N ILE A 791 -2.59 -27.98 29.50
CA ILE A 791 -1.98 -28.46 28.24
C ILE A 791 -0.63 -27.75 28.04
N LEU A 792 -0.60 -26.44 28.12
CA LEU A 792 0.63 -25.65 27.99
C LEU A 792 1.70 -26.09 29.00
N SER A 793 1.31 -26.37 30.21
CA SER A 793 2.23 -26.82 31.27
C SER A 793 2.84 -28.21 31.03
N ARG A 794 2.24 -29.03 30.19
CA ARG A 794 2.76 -30.36 29.82
C ARG A 794 3.76 -30.30 28.68
N HIS A 795 3.63 -29.36 27.78
CA HIS A 795 4.42 -29.29 26.56
C HIS A 795 5.45 -28.17 26.54
N LEU A 796 5.30 -27.21 27.44
CA LEU A 796 6.20 -26.06 27.52
C LEU A 796 7.05 -26.12 28.81
N THR A 797 8.26 -25.73 28.68
CA THR A 797 9.17 -25.54 29.80
C THR A 797 8.88 -24.19 30.46
N LEU A 798 7.84 -24.10 31.29
CA LEU A 798 7.36 -22.86 31.90
C LEU A 798 8.20 -22.37 33.10
N SER A 799 9.12 -23.15 33.62
CA SER A 799 10.07 -22.74 34.65
C SER A 799 11.40 -23.44 34.48
N ASN A 800 12.48 -22.70 34.68
CA ASN A 800 13.84 -23.24 34.70
C ASN A 800 14.69 -22.40 35.66
N PRO A 801 15.58 -22.99 36.46
CA PRO A 801 16.43 -22.28 37.42
C PRO A 801 17.35 -21.22 36.82
N ASP A 802 17.71 -21.37 35.54
CA ASP A 802 18.56 -20.42 34.81
C ASP A 802 17.79 -19.27 34.15
N GLY A 803 16.46 -19.21 34.35
CA GLY A 803 15.59 -18.21 33.78
C GLY A 803 15.25 -18.42 32.27
N TRP A 804 15.81 -19.45 31.61
CA TRP A 804 15.49 -19.80 30.23
C TRP A 804 14.31 -20.76 30.18
N HIS A 805 13.14 -20.20 30.06
CA HIS A 805 11.88 -20.92 30.02
C HIS A 805 10.90 -20.28 29.08
N SER A 806 9.91 -21.01 28.63
CA SER A 806 8.82 -20.53 27.81
C SER A 806 7.86 -19.66 28.60
N GLN A 807 7.18 -18.78 27.90
CA GLN A 807 6.13 -17.95 28.48
C GLN A 807 4.81 -18.21 27.76
N ALA A 808 3.72 -18.20 28.52
CA ALA A 808 2.38 -18.25 27.98
C ALA A 808 1.52 -17.19 28.68
N ARG A 809 0.76 -16.45 27.88
CA ARG A 809 -0.11 -15.35 28.33
C ARG A 809 -1.47 -15.47 27.65
N PHE A 810 -2.48 -14.98 28.34
CA PHE A 810 -3.84 -14.83 27.84
C PHE A 810 -4.13 -13.33 27.76
N PRO A 811 -3.76 -12.67 26.64
CA PRO A 811 -3.81 -11.21 26.54
C PRO A 811 -5.23 -10.66 26.58
N PHE A 812 -6.23 -11.41 26.12
CA PHE A 812 -7.61 -10.97 26.15
C PHE A 812 -8.61 -12.15 26.21
N ILE A 813 -9.78 -11.87 26.78
CA ILE A 813 -11.00 -12.67 26.67
C ILE A 813 -12.12 -11.68 26.34
N GLN A 814 -12.84 -11.92 25.25
CA GLN A 814 -13.95 -11.09 24.81
C GLN A 814 -15.24 -11.92 24.76
N VAL A 815 -16.25 -11.51 25.51
CA VAL A 815 -17.57 -12.17 25.57
C VAL A 815 -18.64 -11.11 25.65
N GLY A 816 -19.60 -11.15 24.70
CA GLY A 816 -20.74 -10.25 24.70
C GLY A 816 -20.36 -8.78 24.57
N THR A 817 -21.29 -7.91 24.98
CA THR A 817 -21.14 -6.45 24.87
C THR A 817 -21.35 -5.81 26.26
N PRO A 818 -20.44 -4.98 26.75
CA PRO A 818 -20.61 -4.26 28.00
C PRO A 818 -21.93 -3.43 28.01
N GLY A 819 -22.67 -3.53 29.10
CA GLY A 819 -23.94 -2.81 29.29
C GLY A 819 -25.21 -3.54 28.78
N ILE A 820 -25.06 -4.68 28.10
CA ILE A 820 -26.15 -5.51 27.63
C ILE A 820 -26.26 -6.75 28.51
N TYR A 821 -27.25 -6.81 29.42
CA TYR A 821 -27.40 -7.90 30.38
C TYR A 821 -28.46 -8.93 30.00
N ASN A 822 -29.39 -8.56 29.14
CA ASN A 822 -30.56 -9.34 28.81
C ASN A 822 -30.45 -10.13 27.50
N ILE A 823 -29.31 -10.13 26.86
CA ILE A 823 -29.00 -10.86 25.63
C ILE A 823 -27.82 -11.81 25.90
N THR A 824 -28.00 -13.10 25.57
CA THR A 824 -26.92 -14.06 25.62
C THR A 824 -25.95 -13.83 24.45
N ALA A 825 -24.65 -13.95 24.71
CA ALA A 825 -23.64 -13.87 23.66
C ALA A 825 -23.71 -15.10 22.74
N ASP A 826 -23.56 -14.89 21.46
CA ASP A 826 -23.48 -15.93 20.42
C ASP A 826 -22.03 -16.23 20.01
N TYR A 827 -21.11 -15.42 20.48
CA TYR A 827 -19.70 -15.48 20.17
C TYR A 827 -18.83 -15.07 21.35
N ALA A 828 -17.75 -15.81 21.56
CA ALA A 828 -16.73 -15.48 22.53
C ALA A 828 -15.34 -15.88 22.01
N LEU A 829 -14.34 -15.06 22.32
CA LEU A 829 -12.97 -15.19 21.84
C LEU A 829 -11.96 -15.06 22.98
N MET A 830 -11.00 -15.96 23.03
CA MET A 830 -9.86 -15.90 23.96
C MET A 830 -8.57 -16.00 23.16
N GLY A 831 -7.72 -14.97 23.26
CA GLY A 831 -6.38 -14.98 22.65
C GLY A 831 -5.33 -15.57 23.59
N VAL A 832 -4.39 -16.32 23.03
CA VAL A 832 -3.26 -16.91 23.75
C VAL A 832 -1.97 -16.62 23.00
N GLU A 833 -0.98 -16.10 23.69
CA GLU A 833 0.37 -15.91 23.18
C GLU A 833 1.35 -16.81 23.93
N VAL A 834 2.14 -17.57 23.20
CA VAL A 834 3.20 -18.41 23.69
C VAL A 834 4.54 -17.96 23.12
N ARG A 835 5.54 -17.85 23.95
CA ARG A 835 6.95 -17.63 23.58
C ARG A 835 7.74 -18.90 23.88
N PRO A 836 7.75 -19.88 22.98
CA PRO A 836 8.39 -21.16 23.22
C PRO A 836 9.90 -21.06 23.17
N ILE A 837 10.58 -21.87 23.95
CA ILE A 837 12.01 -22.12 23.76
C ILE A 837 12.24 -23.22 22.70
N PRO A 838 13.45 -23.34 22.13
CA PRO A 838 13.74 -24.32 21.07
C PRO A 838 13.47 -25.79 21.47
N GLN A 839 13.46 -26.09 22.75
CA GLN A 839 13.26 -27.44 23.26
C GLN A 839 11.80 -27.87 23.35
N ASP A 840 10.86 -26.95 23.20
CA ASP A 840 9.43 -27.25 23.30
C ASP A 840 8.89 -27.90 22.04
N ASP A 841 8.05 -28.92 22.18
CA ASP A 841 7.39 -29.60 21.05
C ASP A 841 6.05 -28.94 20.69
N LEU A 842 6.12 -27.93 19.84
CA LEU A 842 4.93 -27.21 19.38
C LEU A 842 3.99 -28.08 18.55
N ARG A 843 4.49 -29.08 17.87
CA ARG A 843 3.64 -29.98 17.05
C ARG A 843 2.71 -30.77 17.94
N THR A 844 3.25 -31.45 18.95
CA THR A 844 2.45 -32.20 19.90
C THR A 844 1.54 -31.31 20.74
N LEU A 845 2.02 -30.10 21.08
CA LEU A 845 1.18 -29.07 21.72
C LEU A 845 -0.04 -28.72 20.86
N ARG A 846 0.16 -28.43 19.57
CA ARG A 846 -0.92 -28.13 18.62
C ARG A 846 -1.93 -29.27 18.52
N GLU A 847 -1.46 -30.50 18.38
CA GLU A 847 -2.30 -31.70 18.27
C GLU A 847 -3.21 -31.87 19.51
N GLU A 848 -2.66 -31.66 20.69
CA GLU A 848 -3.43 -31.75 21.94
C GLU A 848 -4.41 -30.59 22.11
N LEU A 849 -4.01 -29.35 21.76
CA LEU A 849 -4.89 -28.19 21.75
C LEU A 849 -6.09 -28.41 20.80
N GLN A 850 -5.80 -28.89 19.60
CA GLN A 850 -6.82 -29.20 18.58
C GLN A 850 -7.81 -30.24 19.10
N SER A 851 -7.30 -31.37 19.62
CA SER A 851 -8.14 -32.44 20.17
C SER A 851 -9.00 -31.98 21.35
N TYR A 852 -8.43 -31.16 22.23
CA TYR A 852 -9.17 -30.58 23.33
C TYR A 852 -10.30 -29.67 22.85
N CYS A 853 -9.99 -28.71 21.95
CA CYS A 853 -10.98 -27.78 21.42
C CYS A 853 -12.12 -28.50 20.70
N GLU A 854 -11.82 -29.48 19.88
CA GLU A 854 -12.81 -30.31 19.19
C GLU A 854 -13.72 -31.04 20.20
N SER A 855 -13.14 -31.62 21.25
CA SER A 855 -13.90 -32.32 22.30
C SER A 855 -14.86 -31.41 23.08
N GLN A 856 -14.57 -30.12 23.13
CA GLN A 856 -15.38 -29.10 23.81
C GLN A 856 -16.26 -28.30 22.87
N SER A 857 -16.32 -28.64 21.58
CA SER A 857 -17.01 -27.87 20.54
C SER A 857 -16.50 -26.43 20.47
N LEU A 858 -15.21 -26.22 20.69
CA LEU A 858 -14.50 -24.97 20.52
C LEU A 858 -13.74 -24.99 19.18
N GLU A 859 -13.62 -23.83 18.56
CA GLU A 859 -12.79 -23.66 17.38
C GLU A 859 -11.41 -23.14 17.78
N LEU A 860 -10.35 -23.82 17.31
CA LEU A 860 -8.96 -23.40 17.51
C LEU A 860 -8.45 -22.74 16.21
N ARG A 861 -7.90 -21.55 16.31
CA ARG A 861 -7.24 -20.84 15.21
C ARG A 861 -5.81 -20.54 15.61
N ILE A 862 -4.86 -20.94 14.76
CA ILE A 862 -3.43 -20.72 15.02
C ILE A 862 -2.85 -19.86 13.89
N PRO A 863 -2.93 -18.53 13.99
CA PRO A 863 -2.38 -17.64 12.96
C PRO A 863 -0.85 -17.67 12.87
N VAL A 864 -0.16 -17.94 13.99
CA VAL A 864 1.31 -17.98 14.05
C VAL A 864 1.75 -19.19 14.86
N MET A 865 2.67 -19.99 14.31
CA MET A 865 3.31 -21.10 15.02
C MET A 865 4.76 -21.26 14.56
N GLU A 866 5.66 -20.61 15.25
CA GLU A 866 7.08 -20.59 14.96
C GLU A 866 7.86 -21.06 16.18
N GLY A 867 8.67 -22.10 16.00
CA GLY A 867 9.54 -22.62 17.06
C GLY A 867 10.69 -21.66 17.38
N GLY A 868 11.26 -21.82 18.53
CA GLY A 868 12.54 -21.21 18.84
C GLY A 868 13.67 -21.82 18.02
N VAL A 869 14.78 -21.11 17.89
CA VAL A 869 15.95 -21.55 17.11
C VAL A 869 17.18 -21.71 18.00
N VAL A 870 18.05 -22.64 17.58
CA VAL A 870 19.37 -22.85 18.16
C VAL A 870 20.38 -22.88 17.02
N CYS A 871 21.33 -21.96 17.01
CA CYS A 871 22.45 -21.99 16.08
C CYS A 871 23.44 -23.11 16.48
N ASP A 872 23.89 -23.86 15.49
CA ASP A 872 24.94 -24.86 15.69
C ASP A 872 26.22 -24.20 16.24
N PRO A 873 26.69 -24.59 17.42
CA PRO A 873 27.92 -24.04 17.96
C PRO A 873 29.16 -24.25 17.05
N GLN A 874 29.10 -25.19 16.13
CA GLN A 874 30.18 -25.44 15.16
C GLN A 874 30.01 -24.67 13.84
N ASN A 875 28.96 -23.87 13.71
CA ASN A 875 28.78 -23.05 12.52
C ASN A 875 30.02 -22.15 12.28
N PRO A 876 30.69 -22.26 11.12
CA PRO A 876 31.97 -21.58 10.88
C PRO A 876 31.87 -20.05 10.99
N TYR A 877 30.76 -19.48 10.61
CA TYR A 877 30.53 -18.03 10.67
C TYR A 877 30.25 -17.55 12.09
N LEU A 878 29.52 -18.35 12.90
CA LEU A 878 29.39 -18.10 14.34
C LEU A 878 30.77 -18.12 15.00
N GLN A 879 31.60 -19.13 14.68
CA GLN A 879 32.97 -19.23 15.20
C GLN A 879 33.87 -18.07 14.75
N ALA A 880 33.65 -17.52 13.54
CA ALA A 880 34.33 -16.33 13.07
C ALA A 880 33.93 -15.09 13.89
N LEU A 881 32.61 -14.91 14.13
CA LEU A 881 32.11 -13.83 14.98
C LEU A 881 32.67 -13.93 16.41
N LEU A 882 32.61 -15.09 17.03
CA LEU A 882 33.14 -15.30 18.39
C LEU A 882 34.61 -14.95 18.50
N ARG A 883 35.44 -15.44 17.57
CA ARG A 883 36.90 -15.11 17.50
C ARG A 883 37.14 -13.64 17.31
N THR A 884 36.35 -12.98 16.50
CA THR A 884 36.49 -11.53 16.26
C THR A 884 36.22 -10.74 17.51
N VAL A 885 35.10 -11.02 18.19
CA VAL A 885 34.73 -10.32 19.43
C VAL A 885 35.74 -10.63 20.54
N GLU A 886 36.19 -11.88 20.69
CA GLU A 886 37.20 -12.26 21.66
C GLU A 886 38.50 -11.47 21.44
N ARG A 887 38.96 -11.38 20.19
CA ARG A 887 40.17 -10.64 19.84
C ARG A 887 40.08 -9.14 20.18
N LEU A 888 38.92 -8.53 19.96
CA LEU A 888 38.73 -7.07 20.14
C LEU A 888 38.41 -6.72 21.59
N SER A 889 37.64 -7.54 22.28
CA SER A 889 37.26 -7.27 23.69
C SER A 889 38.38 -7.67 24.69
N GLY A 890 39.27 -8.57 24.26
CA GLY A 890 40.23 -9.19 25.13
C GLY A 890 39.68 -10.29 26.06
N ASP A 891 38.39 -10.51 26.02
CA ASP A 891 37.68 -11.50 26.83
C ASP A 891 36.87 -12.44 25.99
N ARG A 892 36.65 -13.65 26.46
CA ARG A 892 35.77 -14.62 25.82
C ARG A 892 34.35 -14.05 25.69
N PRO A 893 33.74 -14.02 24.52
CA PRO A 893 32.38 -13.50 24.33
C PRO A 893 31.36 -14.21 25.22
N LYS A 894 30.47 -13.46 25.80
CA LYS A 894 29.34 -14.02 26.51
C LYS A 894 28.34 -14.63 25.54
N ILE A 895 28.02 -15.90 25.74
CA ILE A 895 26.99 -16.60 25.01
C ILE A 895 25.67 -16.44 25.72
N GLY A 896 24.71 -15.83 25.08
CA GLY A 896 23.41 -15.52 25.64
C GLY A 896 22.24 -16.31 25.02
N LYS A 897 21.06 -16.00 25.52
CA LYS A 897 19.79 -16.52 25.02
C LYS A 897 18.80 -15.36 24.93
N LYS A 898 18.25 -15.10 23.74
CA LYS A 898 17.35 -13.97 23.51
C LYS A 898 15.92 -14.32 23.91
N LEU A 899 15.36 -13.53 24.83
CA LEU A 899 14.00 -13.74 25.36
C LEU A 899 12.89 -13.27 24.41
N PRO A 900 12.94 -12.05 23.80
CA PRO A 900 12.01 -11.68 22.72
C PRO A 900 12.23 -12.56 21.48
N GLY A 901 11.17 -12.80 20.70
CA GLY A 901 11.32 -13.35 19.36
C GLY A 901 11.87 -12.27 18.44
N THR A 902 12.83 -12.60 17.59
CA THR A 902 13.47 -11.70 16.62
C THR A 902 13.48 -12.34 15.25
N SER A 903 13.87 -11.60 14.19
CA SER A 903 14.02 -12.15 12.84
C SER A 903 14.98 -13.35 12.76
N ALA A 904 15.84 -13.56 13.74
CA ALA A 904 16.71 -14.75 13.82
C ALA A 904 15.93 -16.08 13.83
N ARG A 905 14.65 -16.08 14.25
CA ARG A 905 13.78 -17.28 14.23
C ARG A 905 13.49 -17.81 12.84
N PHE A 906 13.63 -16.99 11.82
CA PHE A 906 13.41 -17.37 10.42
C PHE A 906 14.67 -17.91 9.71
N ALA A 907 15.80 -17.97 10.42
CA ALA A 907 17.07 -18.41 9.83
C ALA A 907 16.97 -19.84 9.28
N PRO A 908 17.33 -20.07 8.00
CA PRO A 908 17.31 -21.39 7.41
C PRO A 908 18.12 -22.41 8.23
N GLY A 909 17.55 -23.58 8.43
CA GLY A 909 18.17 -24.65 9.23
C GLY A 909 18.40 -24.29 10.70
N GLY A 910 17.72 -23.25 11.22
CA GLY A 910 17.88 -22.78 12.60
C GLY A 910 19.18 -22.02 12.87
N GLN A 911 19.94 -21.66 11.84
CA GLN A 911 21.24 -20.99 11.97
C GLN A 911 21.06 -19.47 12.24
N GLY A 912 20.27 -19.14 13.27
CA GLY A 912 19.98 -17.77 13.69
C GLY A 912 20.76 -17.38 14.95
N VAL A 913 21.31 -16.17 14.90
CA VAL A 913 22.05 -15.56 16.01
C VAL A 913 21.49 -14.16 16.25
N VAL A 914 21.36 -13.75 17.50
CA VAL A 914 21.03 -12.38 17.86
C VAL A 914 22.24 -11.72 18.48
N TRP A 915 22.69 -10.62 17.88
CA TRP A 915 23.85 -9.89 18.34
C TRP A 915 23.78 -8.43 17.94
N GLY A 916 23.72 -7.56 18.91
CA GLY A 916 23.58 -6.11 18.70
C GLY A 916 24.23 -5.32 19.83
N GLN A 917 23.96 -4.04 19.81
CA GLN A 917 24.50 -3.04 20.71
C GLN A 917 23.72 -2.99 22.04
N SER A 918 24.03 -1.99 22.87
CA SER A 918 23.43 -1.81 24.20
C SER A 918 22.43 -0.65 24.21
N GLY A 919 21.35 -0.80 24.95
CA GLY A 919 20.35 0.23 25.12
C GLY A 919 19.28 -0.16 26.14
N LEU A 920 18.41 0.77 26.46
CA LEU A 920 17.36 0.62 27.47
C LEU A 920 15.99 1.04 26.95
N GLY A 921 14.97 0.46 27.53
CA GLY A 921 13.58 0.88 27.38
C GLY A 921 12.98 0.71 25.97
N PRO A 922 13.29 -0.34 25.19
CA PRO A 922 12.55 -0.57 23.97
C PRO A 922 11.04 -0.63 24.25
N HIS A 923 10.24 -0.08 23.35
CA HIS A 923 8.79 0.03 23.47
C HIS A 923 8.28 0.91 24.64
N SER A 924 9.14 1.66 25.32
CA SER A 924 8.74 2.58 26.39
C SER A 924 9.10 4.04 26.06
N ALA A 925 8.54 4.97 26.81
CA ALA A 925 8.85 6.40 26.70
C ALA A 925 10.34 6.72 26.93
N ASN A 926 11.05 5.86 27.64
CA ASN A 926 12.45 6.04 28.04
C ASN A 926 13.45 5.32 27.13
N GLU A 927 13.04 5.04 25.88
CA GLU A 927 13.91 4.36 24.93
C GLU A 927 15.16 5.17 24.61
N ARG A 928 16.32 4.54 24.80
CA ARG A 928 17.63 5.15 24.54
C ARG A 928 18.70 4.12 24.23
N HIS A 929 19.62 4.53 23.38
CA HIS A 929 20.78 3.72 22.96
C HIS A 929 22.05 4.16 23.68
N TYR A 930 22.88 3.20 24.13
CA TYR A 930 24.14 3.47 24.79
C TYR A 930 25.26 3.72 23.76
N ILE A 931 25.66 4.96 23.60
CA ILE A 931 26.60 5.44 22.57
C ILE A 931 27.94 4.72 22.63
N PRO A 932 28.58 4.48 23.82
CA PRO A 932 29.88 3.81 23.84
C PRO A 932 29.89 2.36 23.30
N SER A 933 28.72 1.74 23.11
CA SER A 933 28.63 0.40 22.49
C SER A 933 28.76 0.43 20.96
N ILE A 934 28.65 1.58 20.33
CA ILE A 934 28.65 1.72 18.87
C ILE A 934 30.04 1.37 18.29
N GLU A 935 31.10 1.98 18.77
CA GLU A 935 32.44 1.78 18.20
C GLU A 935 32.95 0.34 18.35
N PRO A 936 32.83 -0.33 19.54
CA PRO A 936 33.18 -1.73 19.64
C PRO A 936 32.45 -2.63 18.66
N TYR A 937 31.14 -2.41 18.48
CA TYR A 937 30.33 -3.18 17.55
C TYR A 937 30.73 -2.93 16.10
N TYR A 938 30.95 -1.68 15.71
CA TYR A 938 31.43 -1.31 14.38
C TYR A 938 32.80 -1.98 14.08
N ARG A 939 33.73 -1.91 15.03
CA ARG A 939 35.03 -2.58 14.92
C ARG A 939 34.93 -4.08 14.78
N ALA A 940 33.96 -4.69 15.45
CA ALA A 940 33.72 -6.12 15.31
C ALA A 940 33.17 -6.49 13.92
N LEU A 941 32.32 -5.65 13.32
CA LEU A 941 31.89 -5.83 11.94
C LEU A 941 33.08 -5.72 10.96
N GLU A 942 33.99 -4.75 11.16
CA GLU A 942 35.22 -4.64 10.39
C GLU A 942 36.08 -5.92 10.50
N GLY A 943 36.33 -6.34 11.73
CA GLY A 943 37.17 -7.54 11.97
C GLY A 943 36.52 -8.82 11.48
N LEU A 944 35.19 -8.94 11.55
CA LEU A 944 34.47 -10.06 10.96
C LEU A 944 34.59 -10.05 9.42
N GLY A 945 34.39 -8.91 8.79
CA GLY A 945 34.56 -8.76 7.34
C GLY A 945 35.96 -9.14 6.87
N GLU A 946 37.00 -8.69 7.56
CA GLU A 946 38.40 -9.04 7.27
C GLU A 946 38.65 -10.55 7.43
N LEU A 947 38.11 -11.15 8.47
CA LEU A 947 38.28 -12.60 8.69
C LEU A 947 37.59 -13.43 7.61
N LEU A 948 36.39 -13.00 7.18
CA LEU A 948 35.65 -13.67 6.12
C LEU A 948 36.29 -13.54 4.73
N LEU A 949 37.02 -12.45 4.47
CA LEU A 949 37.82 -12.30 3.24
C LEU A 949 39.05 -13.23 3.18
N SER A 950 39.52 -13.65 4.35
CA SER A 950 40.75 -14.50 4.44
C SER A 950 40.44 -16.00 4.48
N THR A 951 39.15 -16.37 4.59
CA THR A 951 38.68 -17.77 4.61
C THR A 951 38.06 -18.14 3.28
#